data_111a37671896d30c80a8ff399dd01f66
#
_entry.id   111a37671896d30c80a8ff399dd01f66
#
_cell.length_a   1.000
_cell.length_b   1.000
_cell.length_c   1.000
_cell.angle_alpha   90.00
_cell.angle_beta   90.00
_cell.angle_gamma   90.00
#
_symmetry.space_group_name_H-M   'P 1'
#
loop_
_entity.id
_entity.type
_entity.pdbx_description
1 polymer ?
#
loop_
_entity_poly.entity_id
_entity_poly.type
_entity_poly.pdbx_seq_one_letter_code
_entity_poly.pdbx_strand_id
1 'polypeptide(L)'
;MNNNLLTRLAFTGLKNNKKTVIPYIALCSVTITVFHILLSLVNSKFLIQNGNPAFYGADFLRFCMTIGCIAVGIFAVIFVFYGNSFVMKGRRKEIGLYGVLGLSKKNVTFVMLIESLVQSTCSIGVGIFAGAFLNKISVLFLFKIVKQPFVKGLDFSLKATLITLVFFMVIFAVCLIYNILTVNMANPISVLKSENVGEKEPKVKIILLIIGVVAITYGYYMALTAKSTLVAMTSLFKAIVLVSVGTYALFISGSIFVLKMLKKNKDYYYKTKHFISVSNLMFRMKHNAAGLASICILSTGVILLLACTSSLMMLGEQNIDIMYPHDVAISLASDDGLSLEEVGKSVDKALDKSGIEAENRIGRRYSISFGEITEKGVEPDCFPREDLSNTCCLYIVTLDDYYLYTGEKETLSPGEILRYSTDNKVKEGENFSIFGTEFYVKKSMDGNVIGDDDSYANFCDVEYIVIANEAEKDLIIQNNPDVPQLSNTLTISFDVDEKTTDEQIQILKDEINGKYGFSTFSYKNEERELFYSLYGGVFFVGIFLTILFLIATVMLIFYKQMSEGMEDKKRFEILSNAGLSDKEARGVIKSQVMLMFFLPVCTAIVHMMFASKILKLFMGMILYVKMSTFCCAIAIVCLVFLLIYTLVYRITSNQYYNIVYGEKKNNESIKENRESFVGNYSYGACGSGNRA
;
A
#
# COMPACT_ATOMS: atom_id res chain seq x y z
N MET A 1 -40.19 0.91 32.86
CA MET A 1 -39.17 0.01 33.43
C MET A 1 -38.09 0.86 34.07
N ASN A 2 -37.53 0.46 35.22
CA ASN A 2 -36.58 1.28 35.97
C ASN A 2 -35.27 1.43 35.16
N ASN A 3 -34.78 2.66 34.97
CA ASN A 3 -33.56 2.96 34.23
C ASN A 3 -32.34 2.21 34.79
N ASN A 4 -32.29 1.97 36.09
CA ASN A 4 -31.21 1.22 36.74
C ASN A 4 -31.17 -0.26 36.25
N LEU A 5 -32.33 -0.88 35.95
CA LEU A 5 -32.39 -2.22 35.41
C LEU A 5 -31.88 -2.30 33.98
N LEU A 6 -32.20 -1.29 33.14
CA LEU A 6 -31.75 -1.21 31.76
C LEU A 6 -30.24 -0.98 31.68
N THR A 7 -29.70 -0.13 32.56
CA THR A 7 -28.24 0.11 32.68
C THR A 7 -27.52 -1.18 33.08
N ARG A 8 -28.04 -1.91 34.10
CA ARG A 8 -27.48 -3.21 34.51
C ARG A 8 -27.54 -4.24 33.39
N LEU A 9 -28.59 -4.24 32.60
CA LEU A 9 -28.76 -5.13 31.44
C LEU A 9 -27.68 -4.80 30.36
N ALA A 10 -27.41 -3.53 30.08
CA ALA A 10 -26.38 -3.11 29.15
C ALA A 10 -24.98 -3.58 29.59
N PHE A 11 -24.61 -3.37 30.85
CA PHE A 11 -23.30 -3.84 31.36
C PHE A 11 -23.18 -5.37 31.36
N THR A 12 -24.28 -6.08 31.68
CA THR A 12 -24.28 -7.53 31.59
C THR A 12 -24.15 -8.03 30.16
N GLY A 13 -24.80 -7.35 29.21
CA GLY A 13 -24.65 -7.61 27.78
C GLY A 13 -23.23 -7.42 27.29
N LEU A 14 -22.57 -6.32 27.66
CA LEU A 14 -21.14 -6.09 27.33
C LEU A 14 -20.22 -7.15 27.94
N LYS A 15 -20.45 -7.55 29.21
CA LYS A 15 -19.65 -8.58 29.89
C LYS A 15 -19.81 -9.95 29.24
N ASN A 16 -21.02 -10.33 28.89
CA ASN A 16 -21.31 -11.62 28.23
C ASN A 16 -20.72 -11.68 26.82
N ASN A 17 -20.69 -10.56 26.11
CA ASN A 17 -20.17 -10.43 24.74
C ASN A 17 -18.71 -9.92 24.67
N LYS A 18 -17.95 -10.00 25.76
CA LYS A 18 -16.56 -9.52 25.84
C LYS A 18 -15.67 -10.06 24.71
N LYS A 19 -15.91 -11.29 24.24
CA LYS A 19 -15.15 -11.93 23.15
C LYS A 19 -15.32 -11.24 21.80
N THR A 20 -16.39 -10.47 21.59
CA THR A 20 -16.64 -9.67 20.37
C THR A 20 -16.41 -8.18 20.58
N VAL A 21 -16.74 -7.67 21.77
CA VAL A 21 -16.65 -6.25 22.12
C VAL A 21 -15.20 -5.80 22.32
N ILE A 22 -14.37 -6.58 23.03
CA ILE A 22 -12.95 -6.20 23.29
C ILE A 22 -12.16 -6.04 21.98
N PRO A 23 -12.21 -6.99 21.03
CA PRO A 23 -11.54 -6.81 19.75
C PRO A 23 -12.05 -5.61 18.96
N TYR A 24 -13.33 -5.26 19.04
CA TYR A 24 -13.90 -4.07 18.42
C TYR A 24 -13.33 -2.79 19.02
N ILE A 25 -13.30 -2.69 20.35
CA ILE A 25 -12.67 -1.57 21.05
C ILE A 25 -11.19 -1.45 20.66
N ALA A 26 -10.46 -2.57 20.57
CA ALA A 26 -9.07 -2.58 20.16
C ALA A 26 -8.89 -2.06 18.72
N LEU A 27 -9.70 -2.53 17.75
CA LEU A 27 -9.69 -2.02 16.38
C LEU A 27 -9.92 -0.51 16.33
N CYS A 28 -10.98 -0.04 17.01
CA CYS A 28 -11.29 1.38 17.06
C CYS A 28 -10.18 2.19 17.74
N SER A 29 -9.63 1.71 18.87
CA SER A 29 -8.55 2.41 19.59
C SER A 29 -7.30 2.55 18.72
N VAL A 30 -6.87 1.51 18.02
CA VAL A 30 -5.71 1.59 17.12
C VAL A 30 -5.98 2.53 15.96
N THR A 31 -7.16 2.48 15.37
CA THR A 31 -7.55 3.40 14.28
C THR A 31 -7.50 4.86 14.74
N ILE A 32 -8.02 5.14 15.95
CA ILE A 32 -7.99 6.46 16.58
C ILE A 32 -6.54 6.89 16.87
N THR A 33 -5.71 5.97 17.38
CA THR A 33 -4.29 6.20 17.66
C THR A 33 -3.54 6.64 16.40
N VAL A 34 -3.69 5.89 15.31
CA VAL A 34 -3.03 6.20 14.01
C VAL A 34 -3.49 7.55 13.49
N PHE A 35 -4.79 7.82 13.48
CA PHE A 35 -5.34 9.09 13.04
C PHE A 35 -4.83 10.27 13.88
N HIS A 36 -4.84 10.12 15.21
CA HIS A 36 -4.36 11.13 16.15
C HIS A 36 -2.87 11.44 15.97
N ILE A 37 -2.02 10.43 15.77
CA ILE A 37 -0.59 10.61 15.52
C ILE A 37 -0.36 11.42 14.23
N LEU A 38 -0.96 11.01 13.10
CA LEU A 38 -0.80 11.73 11.83
C LEU A 38 -1.31 13.17 11.92
N LEU A 39 -2.47 13.37 12.53
CA LEU A 39 -3.03 14.72 12.71
C LEU A 39 -2.19 15.59 13.65
N SER A 40 -1.57 14.98 14.68
CA SER A 40 -0.64 15.69 15.58
C SER A 40 0.61 16.12 14.83
N LEU A 41 1.15 15.27 13.95
CA LEU A 41 2.31 15.60 13.11
C LEU A 41 2.00 16.75 12.13
N VAL A 42 0.84 16.73 11.47
CA VAL A 42 0.39 17.85 10.59
C VAL A 42 0.38 19.20 11.33
N ASN A 43 0.06 19.20 12.62
CA ASN A 43 0.00 20.39 13.47
C ASN A 43 1.25 20.55 14.36
N SER A 44 2.33 19.85 14.08
CA SER A 44 3.53 19.85 14.91
C SER A 44 4.35 21.11 14.71
N LYS A 45 4.82 21.68 15.84
CA LYS A 45 5.76 22.81 15.85
C LYS A 45 7.12 22.45 15.29
N PHE A 46 7.42 21.17 15.18
CA PHE A 46 8.68 20.67 14.63
C PHE A 46 8.72 20.71 13.09
N LEU A 47 7.55 20.82 12.44
CA LEU A 47 7.44 21.00 10.99
C LEU A 47 7.19 22.46 10.60
N ILE A 48 6.55 23.25 11.50
CA ILE A 48 6.25 24.65 11.26
C ILE A 48 6.67 25.48 12.47
N GLN A 49 7.59 26.41 12.25
CA GLN A 49 8.04 27.34 13.26
C GLN A 49 7.67 28.78 12.84
N ASN A 50 6.85 29.43 13.65
CA ASN A 50 6.39 30.81 13.38
C ASN A 50 5.69 31.01 12.01
N GLY A 51 5.04 29.96 11.49
CA GLY A 51 4.34 30.01 10.19
C GLY A 51 5.21 29.64 8.98
N ASN A 52 6.52 29.45 9.16
CA ASN A 52 7.45 29.03 8.14
C ASN A 52 7.85 27.54 8.31
N PRO A 53 8.28 26.87 7.24
CA PRO A 53 8.85 25.52 7.31
C PRO A 53 10.06 25.51 8.26
N ALA A 54 10.16 24.49 9.11
CA ALA A 54 11.24 24.37 10.09
C ALA A 54 12.59 23.97 9.45
N PHE A 55 12.54 23.33 8.29
CA PHE A 55 13.69 22.90 7.48
C PHE A 55 13.27 22.77 6.01
N TYR A 56 14.25 22.65 5.11
CA TYR A 56 13.99 22.49 3.68
C TYR A 56 13.20 21.20 3.42
N GLY A 57 12.08 21.28 2.68
CA GLY A 57 11.18 20.14 2.43
C GLY A 57 10.14 19.86 3.53
N ALA A 58 10.10 20.60 4.66
CA ALA A 58 9.10 20.39 5.71
C ALA A 58 7.65 20.57 5.23
N ASP A 59 7.41 21.45 4.25
CA ASP A 59 6.09 21.65 3.64
C ASP A 59 5.63 20.43 2.85
N PHE A 60 6.52 19.79 2.08
CA PHE A 60 6.22 18.54 1.38
C PHE A 60 5.92 17.42 2.35
N LEU A 61 6.68 17.31 3.43
CA LEU A 61 6.44 16.33 4.48
C LEU A 61 5.07 16.53 5.11
N ARG A 62 4.71 17.77 5.42
CA ARG A 62 3.39 18.13 5.96
C ARG A 62 2.27 17.82 4.97
N PHE A 63 2.47 18.07 3.68
CA PHE A 63 1.53 17.71 2.62
C PHE A 63 1.29 16.19 2.57
N CYS A 64 2.35 15.37 2.60
CA CYS A 64 2.24 13.92 2.68
C CYS A 64 1.47 13.46 3.92
N MET A 65 1.77 14.02 5.10
CA MET A 65 1.05 13.71 6.34
C MET A 65 -0.43 14.09 6.26
N THR A 66 -0.76 15.19 5.60
CA THR A 66 -2.15 15.65 5.42
C THR A 66 -2.93 14.67 4.54
N ILE A 67 -2.36 14.26 3.40
CA ILE A 67 -2.97 13.24 2.53
C ILE A 67 -3.12 11.92 3.28
N GLY A 68 -2.09 11.51 4.03
CA GLY A 68 -2.11 10.32 4.86
C GLY A 68 -3.23 10.37 5.93
N CYS A 69 -3.41 11.51 6.58
CA CYS A 69 -4.47 11.72 7.56
C CYS A 69 -5.87 11.59 6.94
N ILE A 70 -6.08 12.16 5.74
CA ILE A 70 -7.34 12.02 4.99
C ILE A 70 -7.59 10.56 4.64
N ALA A 71 -6.58 9.86 4.10
CA ALA A 71 -6.68 8.44 3.76
C ALA A 71 -7.03 7.58 4.97
N VAL A 72 -6.32 7.76 6.08
CA VAL A 72 -6.62 7.07 7.36
C VAL A 72 -8.02 7.40 7.85
N GLY A 73 -8.48 8.65 7.71
CA GLY A 73 -9.84 9.06 8.07
C GLY A 73 -10.91 8.32 7.28
N ILE A 74 -10.73 8.16 5.96
CA ILE A 74 -11.64 7.39 5.10
C ILE A 74 -11.68 5.93 5.52
N PHE A 75 -10.51 5.30 5.72
CA PHE A 75 -10.44 3.90 6.16
C PHE A 75 -10.96 3.72 7.58
N ALA A 76 -10.80 4.70 8.47
CA ALA A 76 -11.36 4.68 9.82
C ALA A 76 -12.90 4.55 9.79
N VAL A 77 -13.57 5.33 8.93
CA VAL A 77 -15.02 5.20 8.75
C VAL A 77 -15.39 3.78 8.33
N ILE A 78 -14.71 3.25 7.30
CA ILE A 78 -14.99 1.91 6.78
C ILE A 78 -14.80 0.84 7.85
N PHE A 79 -13.67 0.86 8.58
CA PHE A 79 -13.33 -0.19 9.54
C PHE A 79 -14.17 -0.13 10.80
N VAL A 80 -14.49 1.06 11.32
CA VAL A 80 -15.37 1.23 12.48
C VAL A 80 -16.79 0.74 12.15
N PHE A 81 -17.33 1.10 10.97
CA PHE A 81 -18.63 0.60 10.50
C PHE A 81 -18.64 -0.92 10.31
N TYR A 82 -17.58 -1.46 9.71
CA TYR A 82 -17.48 -2.90 9.50
C TYR A 82 -17.45 -3.66 10.84
N GLY A 83 -16.59 -3.23 11.77
CA GLY A 83 -16.50 -3.82 13.11
C GLY A 83 -17.80 -3.71 13.87
N ASN A 84 -18.47 -2.55 13.85
CA ASN A 84 -19.79 -2.32 14.44
C ASN A 84 -20.85 -3.26 13.86
N SER A 85 -20.91 -3.41 12.54
CA SER A 85 -21.86 -4.31 11.87
C SER A 85 -21.67 -5.77 12.33
N PHE A 86 -20.41 -6.16 12.55
CA PHE A 86 -20.10 -7.51 13.03
C PHE A 86 -20.54 -7.73 14.47
N VAL A 87 -20.25 -6.81 15.38
CA VAL A 87 -20.70 -6.86 16.79
C VAL A 87 -22.21 -6.94 16.85
N MET A 88 -22.92 -6.12 16.05
CA MET A 88 -24.38 -6.13 15.97
C MET A 88 -24.95 -7.44 15.42
N LYS A 89 -24.30 -8.06 14.43
CA LYS A 89 -24.72 -9.36 13.89
C LYS A 89 -24.69 -10.45 14.96
N GLY A 90 -23.64 -10.46 15.81
CA GLY A 90 -23.54 -11.41 16.94
C GLY A 90 -24.64 -11.21 18.00
N ARG A 91 -25.12 -9.98 18.17
CA ARG A 91 -26.11 -9.62 19.21
C ARG A 91 -27.58 -9.69 18.76
N ARG A 92 -27.84 -9.90 17.47
CA ARG A 92 -29.21 -9.92 16.92
C ARG A 92 -30.13 -10.88 17.70
N LYS A 93 -29.62 -12.03 18.16
CA LYS A 93 -30.38 -13.02 18.93
C LYS A 93 -30.78 -12.51 20.33
N GLU A 94 -29.83 -11.88 21.05
CA GLU A 94 -30.13 -11.29 22.37
C GLU A 94 -31.16 -10.18 22.25
N ILE A 95 -30.99 -9.30 21.26
CA ILE A 95 -31.92 -8.21 20.99
C ILE A 95 -33.32 -8.77 20.61
N GLY A 96 -33.39 -9.83 19.79
CA GLY A 96 -34.62 -10.53 19.46
C GLY A 96 -35.29 -11.13 20.69
N LEU A 97 -34.52 -11.75 21.60
CA LEU A 97 -35.01 -12.30 22.86
C LEU A 97 -35.58 -11.22 23.77
N TYR A 98 -34.92 -10.02 23.87
CA TYR A 98 -35.48 -8.92 24.64
C TYR A 98 -36.87 -8.49 24.13
N GLY A 99 -37.07 -8.50 22.81
CA GLY A 99 -38.37 -8.22 22.19
C GLY A 99 -39.44 -9.25 22.55
N VAL A 100 -39.07 -10.55 22.55
CA VAL A 100 -40.01 -11.65 22.95
C VAL A 100 -40.32 -11.59 24.43
N LEU A 101 -39.37 -11.21 25.28
CA LEU A 101 -39.57 -11.03 26.73
C LEU A 101 -40.35 -9.75 27.07
N GLY A 102 -40.84 -9.00 26.09
CA GLY A 102 -41.73 -7.84 26.27
C GLY A 102 -41.01 -6.51 26.47
N LEU A 103 -39.71 -6.40 26.20
CA LEU A 103 -39.04 -5.09 26.18
C LEU A 103 -39.54 -4.25 24.99
N SER A 104 -40.00 -3.03 25.28
CA SER A 104 -40.37 -2.10 24.24
C SER A 104 -39.16 -1.68 23.39
N LYS A 105 -39.37 -1.31 22.13
CA LYS A 105 -38.31 -0.83 21.25
C LYS A 105 -37.53 0.34 21.84
N LYS A 106 -38.17 1.26 22.59
CA LYS A 106 -37.54 2.36 23.31
C LYS A 106 -36.54 1.89 24.37
N ASN A 107 -36.89 0.83 25.13
CA ASN A 107 -36.03 0.26 26.17
C ASN A 107 -34.81 -0.45 25.56
N VAL A 108 -35.00 -1.16 24.46
CA VAL A 108 -33.89 -1.78 23.69
C VAL A 108 -32.95 -0.71 23.13
N THR A 109 -33.50 0.38 22.55
CA THR A 109 -32.70 1.51 22.07
C THR A 109 -31.89 2.15 23.21
N PHE A 110 -32.45 2.30 24.41
CA PHE A 110 -31.74 2.83 25.56
C PHE A 110 -30.58 1.94 26.02
N VAL A 111 -30.76 0.62 26.02
CA VAL A 111 -29.68 -0.35 26.29
C VAL A 111 -28.55 -0.21 25.25
N MET A 112 -28.90 -0.16 23.97
CA MET A 112 -27.91 0.02 22.88
C MET A 112 -27.17 1.35 22.98
N LEU A 113 -27.84 2.41 23.39
CA LEU A 113 -27.22 3.73 23.59
C LEU A 113 -26.14 3.67 24.69
N ILE A 114 -26.44 3.07 25.86
CA ILE A 114 -25.47 2.91 26.95
C ILE A 114 -24.28 2.08 26.50
N GLU A 115 -24.51 0.97 25.81
CA GLU A 115 -23.43 0.11 25.29
C GLU A 115 -22.54 0.82 24.29
N SER A 116 -23.13 1.55 23.35
CA SER A 116 -22.41 2.35 22.37
C SER A 116 -21.60 3.47 23.04
N LEU A 117 -22.16 4.14 24.04
CA LEU A 117 -21.44 5.15 24.83
C LEU A 117 -20.23 4.56 25.55
N VAL A 118 -20.37 3.42 26.20
CA VAL A 118 -19.24 2.75 26.86
C VAL A 118 -18.17 2.34 25.85
N GLN A 119 -18.55 1.75 24.73
CA GLN A 119 -17.61 1.31 23.69
C GLN A 119 -16.89 2.52 23.07
N SER A 120 -17.61 3.58 22.71
CA SER A 120 -17.01 4.80 22.11
C SER A 120 -16.09 5.51 23.09
N THR A 121 -16.52 5.71 24.35
CA THR A 121 -15.70 6.38 25.38
C THR A 121 -14.42 5.60 25.66
N CYS A 122 -14.49 4.27 25.81
CA CYS A 122 -13.32 3.42 25.98
C CYS A 122 -12.39 3.50 24.75
N SER A 123 -12.93 3.39 23.54
CA SER A 123 -12.15 3.43 22.31
C SER A 123 -11.45 4.78 22.10
N ILE A 124 -12.17 5.89 22.28
CA ILE A 124 -11.64 7.24 22.12
C ILE A 124 -10.62 7.53 23.22
N GLY A 125 -10.93 7.21 24.47
CA GLY A 125 -10.02 7.43 25.60
C GLY A 125 -8.69 6.67 25.42
N VAL A 126 -8.76 5.38 25.17
CA VAL A 126 -7.56 4.55 24.94
C VAL A 126 -6.82 5.02 23.67
N GLY A 127 -7.54 5.31 22.59
CA GLY A 127 -6.94 5.69 21.32
C GLY A 127 -6.19 7.04 21.39
N ILE A 128 -6.80 8.07 22.00
CA ILE A 128 -6.15 9.38 22.17
C ILE A 128 -4.98 9.28 23.14
N PHE A 129 -5.15 8.57 24.26
CA PHE A 129 -4.07 8.39 25.24
C PHE A 129 -2.86 7.67 24.61
N ALA A 130 -3.11 6.54 23.92
CA ALA A 130 -2.06 5.82 23.22
C ALA A 130 -1.43 6.67 22.11
N GLY A 131 -2.24 7.42 21.35
CA GLY A 131 -1.78 8.32 20.30
C GLY A 131 -0.88 9.44 20.83
N ALA A 132 -1.26 10.09 21.94
CA ALA A 132 -0.45 11.10 22.58
C ALA A 132 0.88 10.54 23.13
N PHE A 133 0.84 9.34 23.72
CA PHE A 133 2.03 8.67 24.24
C PHE A 133 2.98 8.26 23.11
N LEU A 134 2.45 7.64 22.06
CA LEU A 134 3.24 7.17 20.92
C LEU A 134 3.68 8.30 19.98
N ASN A 135 3.08 9.48 20.07
CA ASN A 135 3.42 10.61 19.19
C ASN A 135 4.91 10.97 19.26
N LYS A 136 5.53 10.98 20.46
CA LYS A 136 6.97 11.25 20.59
C LYS A 136 7.83 10.22 19.86
N ILE A 137 7.48 8.95 19.99
CA ILE A 137 8.20 7.87 19.27
C ILE A 137 8.02 8.03 17.76
N SER A 138 6.82 8.40 17.33
CA SER A 138 6.50 8.62 15.92
C SER A 138 7.26 9.81 15.33
N VAL A 139 7.38 10.92 16.08
CA VAL A 139 8.21 12.08 15.70
C VAL A 139 9.68 11.67 15.55
N LEU A 140 10.25 10.98 16.54
CA LEU A 140 11.64 10.53 16.48
C LEU A 140 11.89 9.58 15.30
N PHE A 141 10.94 8.68 15.03
CA PHE A 141 11.01 7.75 13.91
C PHE A 141 10.90 8.50 12.57
N LEU A 142 10.00 9.47 12.45
CA LEU A 142 9.85 10.31 11.27
C LEU A 142 11.15 11.07 10.98
N PHE A 143 11.73 11.77 11.96
CA PHE A 143 12.95 12.54 11.80
C PHE A 143 14.16 11.66 11.43
N LYS A 144 14.20 10.43 11.95
CA LYS A 144 15.20 9.44 11.52
C LYS A 144 15.04 9.02 10.05
N ILE A 145 13.80 8.84 9.58
CA ILE A 145 13.52 8.49 8.17
C ILE A 145 13.92 9.64 7.25
N VAL A 146 13.56 10.86 7.62
CA VAL A 146 13.81 12.08 6.84
C VAL A 146 15.27 12.56 6.95
N LYS A 147 16.10 11.87 7.75
CA LYS A 147 17.51 12.19 8.01
C LYS A 147 17.75 13.58 8.63
N GLN A 148 16.74 14.11 9.31
CA GLN A 148 16.84 15.38 10.01
C GLN A 148 17.35 15.21 11.45
N PRO A 149 17.99 16.23 12.06
CA PRO A 149 18.48 16.19 13.44
C PRO A 149 17.39 15.89 14.45
N PHE A 150 17.73 15.16 15.52
CA PHE A 150 16.76 14.79 16.55
C PHE A 150 16.21 16.00 17.32
N VAL A 151 14.90 16.11 17.33
CA VAL A 151 14.19 17.20 18.02
C VAL A 151 14.02 16.90 19.51
N LYS A 152 14.46 17.83 20.36
CA LYS A 152 14.28 17.78 21.81
C LYS A 152 12.93 18.39 22.20
N GLY A 153 12.20 17.74 23.13
CA GLY A 153 10.92 18.22 23.66
C GLY A 153 9.74 17.31 23.36
N LEU A 154 8.60 17.64 23.96
CA LEU A 154 7.31 17.01 23.71
C LEU A 154 6.43 18.02 22.95
N ASP A 155 5.79 17.56 21.89
CA ASP A 155 4.79 18.35 21.18
C ASP A 155 3.42 17.72 21.38
N PHE A 156 2.55 18.44 22.07
CA PHE A 156 1.17 18.05 22.30
C PHE A 156 0.24 19.05 21.60
N SER A 157 -0.44 18.57 20.58
CA SER A 157 -1.40 19.39 19.84
C SER A 157 -2.82 19.22 20.38
N LEU A 158 -3.28 20.21 21.18
CA LEU A 158 -4.66 20.24 21.64
C LEU A 158 -5.66 20.29 20.46
N LYS A 159 -5.29 21.00 19.38
CA LYS A 159 -6.09 21.07 18.15
C LYS A 159 -6.29 19.70 17.52
N ALA A 160 -5.23 18.91 17.39
CA ALA A 160 -5.31 17.54 16.87
C ALA A 160 -6.19 16.65 17.75
N THR A 161 -6.06 16.77 19.07
CA THR A 161 -6.87 16.03 20.04
C THR A 161 -8.36 16.34 19.92
N LEU A 162 -8.73 17.62 19.82
CA LEU A 162 -10.12 18.05 19.68
C LEU A 162 -10.72 17.59 18.33
N ILE A 163 -10.00 17.75 17.24
CA ILE A 163 -10.47 17.27 15.91
C ILE A 163 -10.67 15.76 15.92
N THR A 164 -9.72 15.01 16.48
CA THR A 164 -9.85 13.54 16.60
C THR A 164 -11.07 13.16 17.43
N LEU A 165 -11.27 13.79 18.57
CA LEU A 165 -12.43 13.55 19.44
C LEU A 165 -13.74 13.76 18.68
N VAL A 166 -13.91 14.93 18.05
CA VAL A 166 -15.14 15.28 17.32
C VAL A 166 -15.36 14.34 16.15
N PHE A 167 -14.33 14.04 15.35
CA PHE A 167 -14.42 13.17 14.19
C PHE A 167 -14.92 11.77 14.56
N PHE A 168 -14.31 11.14 15.57
CA PHE A 168 -14.72 9.80 16.00
C PHE A 168 -16.05 9.79 16.77
N MET A 169 -16.39 10.85 17.51
CA MET A 169 -17.74 10.97 18.07
C MET A 169 -18.82 10.97 16.99
N VAL A 170 -18.60 11.68 15.88
CA VAL A 170 -19.53 11.67 14.75
C VAL A 170 -19.64 10.26 14.15
N ILE A 171 -18.54 9.56 13.92
CA ILE A 171 -18.55 8.19 13.38
C ILE A 171 -19.37 7.26 14.30
N PHE A 172 -19.11 7.27 15.61
CA PHE A 172 -19.84 6.43 16.55
C PHE A 172 -21.33 6.80 16.66
N ALA A 173 -21.67 8.09 16.58
CA ALA A 173 -23.06 8.54 16.53
C ALA A 173 -23.79 8.00 15.29
N VAL A 174 -23.16 8.05 14.11
CA VAL A 174 -23.74 7.47 12.88
C VAL A 174 -23.88 5.95 12.98
N CYS A 175 -22.89 5.26 13.56
CA CYS A 175 -22.98 3.82 13.83
C CYS A 175 -24.16 3.51 14.76
N LEU A 176 -24.36 4.28 15.82
CA LEU A 176 -25.49 4.10 16.75
C LEU A 176 -26.83 4.31 16.03
N ILE A 177 -26.98 5.36 15.26
CA ILE A 177 -28.20 5.62 14.46
C ILE A 177 -28.47 4.46 13.53
N TYR A 178 -27.48 3.98 12.79
CA TYR A 178 -27.60 2.80 11.91
C TYR A 178 -28.07 1.56 12.67
N ASN A 179 -27.52 1.29 13.85
CA ASN A 179 -27.90 0.17 14.70
C ASN A 179 -29.35 0.28 15.16
N ILE A 180 -29.77 1.46 15.62
CA ILE A 180 -31.15 1.72 16.06
C ILE A 180 -32.14 1.51 14.90
N LEU A 181 -31.85 2.02 13.72
CA LEU A 181 -32.69 1.84 12.54
C LEU A 181 -32.82 0.37 12.17
N THR A 182 -31.71 -0.38 12.18
CA THR A 182 -31.68 -1.80 11.85
C THR A 182 -32.53 -2.64 12.82
N VAL A 183 -32.45 -2.35 14.12
CA VAL A 183 -33.19 -3.06 15.15
C VAL A 183 -34.69 -2.71 15.09
N ASN A 184 -35.03 -1.44 14.86
CA ASN A 184 -36.43 -1.01 14.78
C ASN A 184 -37.17 -1.59 13.56
N MET A 185 -36.43 -1.89 12.45
CA MET A 185 -37.00 -2.51 11.25
C MET A 185 -37.07 -4.04 11.32
N ALA A 186 -36.38 -4.69 12.26
CA ALA A 186 -36.34 -6.13 12.39
C ALA A 186 -37.57 -6.66 13.12
N ASN A 187 -38.18 -7.77 12.62
CA ASN A 187 -39.20 -8.53 13.30
C ASN A 187 -38.53 -9.54 14.25
N PRO A 188 -38.74 -9.46 15.59
CA PRO A 188 -38.10 -10.36 16.57
C PRO A 188 -38.31 -11.85 16.29
N ILE A 189 -39.52 -12.24 15.87
CA ILE A 189 -39.89 -13.63 15.58
C ILE A 189 -39.15 -14.20 14.37
N SER A 190 -38.93 -13.39 13.32
CA SER A 190 -38.23 -13.83 12.12
C SER A 190 -36.73 -14.07 12.39
N VAL A 191 -36.13 -13.31 13.30
CA VAL A 191 -34.73 -13.46 13.71
C VAL A 191 -34.49 -14.79 14.44
N LEU A 192 -35.44 -15.22 15.28
CA LEU A 192 -35.34 -16.49 16.02
C LEU A 192 -35.66 -17.71 15.16
N LYS A 193 -36.56 -17.58 14.15
CA LYS A 193 -36.94 -18.70 13.26
C LYS A 193 -35.89 -18.99 12.16
N SER A 194 -35.03 -18.07 11.83
CA SER A 194 -34.10 -18.22 10.71
C SER A 194 -33.04 -19.33 10.86
N GLU A 195 -32.85 -19.89 12.05
CA GLU A 195 -31.89 -20.97 12.33
C GLU A 195 -32.38 -22.40 11.99
N ASN A 196 -33.69 -22.62 11.88
CA ASN A 196 -34.23 -23.96 11.71
C ASN A 196 -34.56 -24.32 10.25
N VAL A 197 -34.25 -23.44 9.30
CA VAL A 197 -34.46 -23.72 7.88
C VAL A 197 -33.20 -24.43 7.33
N GLY A 198 -33.38 -25.69 6.88
CA GLY A 198 -32.33 -26.47 6.25
C GLY A 198 -31.69 -25.72 5.09
N GLU A 199 -30.36 -25.67 5.06
CA GLU A 199 -29.62 -24.95 4.04
C GLU A 199 -29.65 -25.69 2.69
N LYS A 200 -30.09 -25.01 1.63
CA LYS A 200 -30.04 -25.54 0.27
C LYS A 200 -28.59 -25.49 -0.26
N GLU A 201 -28.22 -26.55 -0.99
CA GLU A 201 -26.89 -26.60 -1.66
C GLU A 201 -26.66 -25.38 -2.56
N PRO A 202 -25.47 -24.72 -2.46
CA PRO A 202 -25.21 -23.53 -3.24
C PRO A 202 -25.15 -23.82 -4.73
N LYS A 203 -25.75 -22.95 -5.54
CA LYS A 203 -25.68 -23.00 -7.00
C LYS A 203 -24.50 -22.17 -7.49
N VAL A 204 -23.80 -22.68 -8.50
CA VAL A 204 -22.76 -21.88 -9.19
C VAL A 204 -23.44 -20.77 -9.98
N LYS A 205 -23.04 -19.53 -9.76
CA LYS A 205 -23.50 -18.39 -10.55
C LYS A 205 -22.57 -18.23 -11.76
N ILE A 206 -22.87 -18.93 -12.85
CA ILE A 206 -22.00 -19.04 -14.03
C ILE A 206 -21.63 -17.65 -14.59
N ILE A 207 -22.57 -16.72 -14.69
CA ILE A 207 -22.32 -15.34 -15.16
C ILE A 207 -21.26 -14.67 -14.28
N LEU A 208 -21.39 -14.77 -12.95
CA LEU A 208 -20.43 -14.19 -12.02
C LEU A 208 -19.04 -14.85 -12.12
N LEU A 209 -19.00 -16.17 -12.38
CA LEU A 209 -17.75 -16.89 -12.63
C LEU A 209 -17.04 -16.36 -13.89
N ILE A 210 -17.78 -16.22 -14.99
CA ILE A 210 -17.23 -15.69 -16.26
C ILE A 210 -16.71 -14.27 -16.06
N ILE A 211 -17.51 -13.39 -15.44
CA ILE A 211 -17.10 -12.01 -15.12
C ILE A 211 -15.80 -12.04 -14.28
N GLY A 212 -15.71 -12.92 -13.29
CA GLY A 212 -14.52 -13.04 -12.45
C GLY A 212 -13.27 -13.44 -13.21
N VAL A 213 -13.38 -14.45 -14.08
CA VAL A 213 -12.25 -14.91 -14.91
C VAL A 213 -11.83 -13.82 -15.89
N VAL A 214 -12.78 -13.23 -16.62
CA VAL A 214 -12.49 -12.16 -17.60
C VAL A 214 -11.84 -10.96 -16.93
N ALA A 215 -12.39 -10.49 -15.80
CA ALA A 215 -11.88 -9.33 -15.09
C ALA A 215 -10.43 -9.55 -14.58
N ILE A 216 -10.12 -10.71 -13.98
CA ILE A 216 -8.74 -11.00 -13.53
C ILE A 216 -7.80 -11.15 -14.71
N THR A 217 -8.19 -11.92 -15.74
CA THR A 217 -7.33 -12.13 -16.92
C THR A 217 -7.03 -10.80 -17.61
N TYR A 218 -8.04 -9.95 -17.80
CA TYR A 218 -7.84 -8.65 -18.43
C TYR A 218 -7.04 -7.69 -17.54
N GLY A 219 -7.25 -7.70 -16.22
CA GLY A 219 -6.45 -6.92 -15.29
C GLY A 219 -4.97 -7.34 -15.28
N TYR A 220 -4.69 -8.64 -15.31
CA TYR A 220 -3.32 -9.17 -15.42
C TYR A 220 -2.71 -8.87 -16.79
N TYR A 221 -3.49 -9.00 -17.86
CA TYR A 221 -3.05 -8.63 -19.20
C TYR A 221 -2.60 -7.16 -19.25
N MET A 222 -3.40 -6.24 -18.74
CA MET A 222 -3.04 -4.81 -18.65
C MET A 222 -1.75 -4.60 -17.84
N ALA A 223 -1.60 -5.31 -16.71
CA ALA A 223 -0.43 -5.19 -15.87
C ALA A 223 0.87 -5.69 -16.53
N LEU A 224 0.77 -6.75 -17.36
CA LEU A 224 1.93 -7.34 -18.03
C LEU A 224 2.28 -6.65 -19.36
N THR A 225 1.29 -6.05 -20.05
CA THR A 225 1.47 -5.42 -21.37
C THR A 225 1.80 -3.94 -21.29
N ALA A 226 1.75 -3.32 -20.12
CA ALA A 226 2.20 -1.95 -19.95
C ALA A 226 3.66 -1.79 -20.44
N LYS A 227 3.90 -0.85 -21.36
CA LYS A 227 5.21 -0.63 -22.00
C LYS A 227 5.91 0.60 -21.46
N SER A 228 5.17 1.65 -21.13
CA SER A 228 5.73 2.91 -20.64
C SER A 228 5.17 3.30 -19.26
N THR A 229 5.87 4.19 -18.60
CA THR A 229 5.51 4.75 -17.29
C THR A 229 4.16 5.47 -17.32
N LEU A 230 3.88 6.23 -18.39
CA LEU A 230 2.61 6.96 -18.57
C LEU A 230 1.43 6.02 -18.75
N VAL A 231 1.59 4.95 -19.56
CA VAL A 231 0.57 3.89 -19.71
C VAL A 231 0.36 3.16 -18.39
N ALA A 232 1.41 2.92 -17.61
CA ALA A 232 1.30 2.30 -16.29
C ALA A 232 0.48 3.15 -15.33
N MET A 233 0.63 4.47 -15.33
CA MET A 233 -0.11 5.39 -14.47
C MET A 233 -1.63 5.30 -14.69
N THR A 234 -2.08 5.33 -15.93
CA THR A 234 -3.50 5.25 -16.27
C THR A 234 -4.09 3.86 -16.13
N SER A 235 -3.28 2.82 -16.40
CA SER A 235 -3.71 1.42 -16.41
C SER A 235 -3.71 0.80 -15.01
N LEU A 236 -2.85 1.26 -14.08
CA LEU A 236 -2.73 0.70 -12.73
C LEU A 236 -4.05 0.74 -11.96
N PHE A 237 -4.71 1.91 -11.92
CA PHE A 237 -5.99 2.05 -11.20
C PHE A 237 -7.09 1.20 -11.83
N LYS A 238 -7.16 1.13 -13.17
CA LYS A 238 -8.12 0.27 -13.88
C LYS A 238 -7.85 -1.22 -13.56
N ALA A 239 -6.59 -1.65 -13.56
CA ALA A 239 -6.20 -3.02 -13.22
C ALA A 239 -6.56 -3.36 -11.76
N ILE A 240 -6.30 -2.47 -10.80
CA ILE A 240 -6.67 -2.67 -9.38
C ILE A 240 -8.18 -2.89 -9.23
N VAL A 241 -9.01 -2.08 -9.88
CA VAL A 241 -10.47 -2.22 -9.82
C VAL A 241 -10.92 -3.54 -10.45
N LEU A 242 -10.40 -3.88 -11.64
CA LEU A 242 -10.73 -5.13 -12.35
C LEU A 242 -10.34 -6.37 -11.54
N VAL A 243 -9.11 -6.41 -11.01
CA VAL A 243 -8.63 -7.51 -10.18
C VAL A 243 -9.45 -7.61 -8.89
N SER A 244 -9.81 -6.49 -8.27
CA SER A 244 -10.65 -6.49 -7.05
C SER A 244 -12.04 -7.06 -7.33
N VAL A 245 -12.73 -6.58 -8.35
CA VAL A 245 -14.05 -7.10 -8.77
C VAL A 245 -13.97 -8.57 -9.15
N GLY A 246 -12.95 -8.94 -9.91
CA GLY A 246 -12.69 -10.32 -10.32
C GLY A 246 -12.42 -11.25 -9.14
N THR A 247 -11.67 -10.79 -8.15
CA THR A 247 -11.39 -11.53 -6.90
C THR A 247 -12.67 -11.80 -6.12
N TYR A 248 -13.53 -10.80 -5.92
CA TYR A 248 -14.83 -11.03 -5.30
C TYR A 248 -15.68 -12.04 -6.07
N ALA A 249 -15.75 -11.91 -7.37
CA ALA A 249 -16.54 -12.79 -8.23
C ALA A 249 -16.02 -14.25 -8.20
N LEU A 250 -14.70 -14.45 -8.24
CA LEU A 250 -14.07 -15.79 -8.17
C LEU A 250 -14.19 -16.40 -6.78
N PHE A 251 -14.03 -15.64 -5.69
CA PHE A 251 -14.25 -16.19 -4.36
C PHE A 251 -15.71 -16.61 -4.17
N ILE A 252 -16.69 -15.82 -4.65
CA ILE A 252 -18.13 -16.12 -4.46
C ILE A 252 -18.60 -17.28 -5.35
N SER A 253 -18.21 -17.33 -6.61
CA SER A 253 -18.72 -18.33 -7.56
C SER A 253 -17.69 -19.39 -7.94
N GLY A 254 -16.41 -19.01 -8.12
CA GLY A 254 -15.34 -19.90 -8.50
C GLY A 254 -15.02 -20.94 -7.44
N SER A 255 -15.01 -20.54 -6.16
CA SER A 255 -14.81 -21.49 -5.05
C SER A 255 -15.87 -22.59 -5.03
N ILE A 256 -17.15 -22.23 -5.23
CA ILE A 256 -18.26 -23.20 -5.30
C ILE A 256 -18.10 -24.08 -6.54
N PHE A 257 -17.67 -23.51 -7.68
CA PHE A 257 -17.42 -24.27 -8.90
C PHE A 257 -16.33 -25.33 -8.69
N VAL A 258 -15.18 -24.97 -8.13
CA VAL A 258 -14.08 -25.89 -7.83
C VAL A 258 -14.53 -26.99 -6.87
N LEU A 259 -15.24 -26.63 -5.78
CA LEU A 259 -15.73 -27.64 -4.81
C LEU A 259 -16.74 -28.61 -5.46
N LYS A 260 -17.59 -28.15 -6.37
CA LYS A 260 -18.50 -29.04 -7.14
C LYS A 260 -17.75 -29.94 -8.11
N MET A 261 -16.67 -29.43 -8.71
CA MET A 261 -15.78 -30.23 -9.57
C MET A 261 -15.10 -31.34 -8.75
N LEU A 262 -14.59 -31.02 -7.56
CA LEU A 262 -14.02 -32.01 -6.62
C LEU A 262 -15.07 -33.03 -6.14
N LYS A 263 -16.32 -32.60 -5.92
CA LYS A 263 -17.43 -33.49 -5.56
C LYS A 263 -17.77 -34.48 -6.69
N LYS A 264 -17.61 -34.08 -7.95
CA LYS A 264 -17.82 -34.96 -9.13
C LYS A 264 -16.77 -36.07 -9.25
N ASN A 265 -15.56 -35.84 -8.78
CA ASN A 265 -14.51 -36.85 -8.79
C ASN A 265 -14.74 -37.86 -7.66
N LYS A 266 -15.33 -39.01 -7.98
CA LYS A 266 -15.75 -40.02 -7.01
C LYS A 266 -14.57 -40.61 -6.22
N ASP A 267 -13.42 -40.85 -6.86
CA ASP A 267 -12.23 -41.43 -6.24
C ASP A 267 -11.59 -40.50 -5.19
N TYR A 268 -11.73 -39.21 -5.39
CA TYR A 268 -11.31 -38.18 -4.43
C TYR A 268 -12.34 -37.97 -3.34
N TYR A 269 -13.62 -37.82 -3.71
CA TYR A 269 -14.69 -37.39 -2.83
C TYR A 269 -15.06 -38.43 -1.76
N TYR A 270 -15.12 -39.74 -2.09
CA TYR A 270 -15.56 -40.78 -1.17
C TYR A 270 -14.53 -41.20 -0.10
N LYS A 271 -13.34 -40.59 -0.08
CA LYS A 271 -12.45 -40.74 1.08
C LYS A 271 -13.05 -39.96 2.27
N THR A 272 -13.18 -40.60 3.43
CA THR A 272 -13.91 -40.07 4.62
C THR A 272 -13.51 -38.62 4.95
N LYS A 273 -12.20 -38.33 4.96
CA LYS A 273 -11.67 -36.98 5.24
C LYS A 273 -12.08 -35.96 4.17
N HIS A 274 -12.06 -36.33 2.89
CA HIS A 274 -12.39 -35.44 1.77
C HIS A 274 -13.89 -35.21 1.66
N PHE A 275 -14.72 -36.25 1.91
CA PHE A 275 -16.17 -36.16 1.93
C PHE A 275 -16.65 -35.08 2.91
N ILE A 276 -16.20 -35.17 4.16
CA ILE A 276 -16.57 -34.20 5.20
C ILE A 276 -16.02 -32.81 4.88
N SER A 277 -14.75 -32.73 4.41
CA SER A 277 -14.12 -31.44 4.11
C SER A 277 -14.80 -30.73 2.95
N VAL A 278 -15.01 -31.38 1.80
CA VAL A 278 -15.62 -30.76 0.62
C VAL A 278 -17.06 -30.35 0.87
N SER A 279 -17.85 -31.23 1.55
CA SER A 279 -19.23 -30.94 1.88
C SER A 279 -19.34 -29.73 2.80
N ASN A 280 -18.57 -29.68 3.88
CA ASN A 280 -18.56 -28.54 4.80
C ASN A 280 -18.08 -27.25 4.15
N LEU A 281 -16.96 -27.31 3.38
CA LEU A 281 -16.42 -26.14 2.70
C LEU A 281 -17.40 -25.54 1.70
N MET A 282 -18.23 -26.35 1.04
CA MET A 282 -19.19 -25.86 0.06
C MET A 282 -20.26 -24.96 0.72
N PHE A 283 -20.77 -25.31 1.90
CA PHE A 283 -21.70 -24.47 2.65
C PHE A 283 -21.01 -23.26 3.28
N ARG A 284 -19.79 -23.43 3.79
CA ARG A 284 -18.98 -22.33 4.32
C ARG A 284 -18.68 -21.27 3.27
N MET A 285 -18.28 -21.68 2.04
CA MET A 285 -17.99 -20.75 0.96
C MET A 285 -19.23 -19.96 0.53
N LYS A 286 -20.43 -20.50 0.61
CA LYS A 286 -21.66 -19.75 0.34
C LYS A 286 -21.81 -18.50 1.21
N HIS A 287 -21.47 -18.60 2.49
CA HIS A 287 -21.64 -17.51 3.46
C HIS A 287 -20.40 -16.62 3.63
N ASN A 288 -19.20 -17.17 3.39
CA ASN A 288 -17.95 -16.55 3.79
C ASN A 288 -17.06 -16.10 2.62
N ALA A 289 -17.42 -16.40 1.38
CA ALA A 289 -16.64 -16.08 0.21
C ALA A 289 -16.29 -14.58 0.08
N ALA A 290 -17.26 -13.70 0.32
CA ALA A 290 -17.05 -12.25 0.28
C ALA A 290 -16.05 -11.80 1.36
N GLY A 291 -16.12 -12.35 2.57
CA GLY A 291 -15.14 -12.06 3.63
C GLY A 291 -13.72 -12.52 3.29
N LEU A 292 -13.57 -13.69 2.63
CA LEU A 292 -12.28 -14.17 2.13
C LEU A 292 -11.72 -13.27 1.03
N ALA A 293 -12.56 -12.81 0.11
CA ALA A 293 -12.18 -11.85 -0.91
C ALA A 293 -11.69 -10.52 -0.30
N SER A 294 -12.39 -10.01 0.73
CA SER A 294 -11.96 -8.80 1.46
C SER A 294 -10.59 -9.00 2.12
N ILE A 295 -10.36 -10.15 2.77
CA ILE A 295 -9.06 -10.48 3.37
C ILE A 295 -7.97 -10.52 2.29
N CYS A 296 -8.25 -11.12 1.13
CA CYS A 296 -7.32 -11.17 0.00
C CYS A 296 -6.94 -9.76 -0.47
N ILE A 297 -7.91 -8.90 -0.72
CA ILE A 297 -7.69 -7.54 -1.22
C ILE A 297 -6.94 -6.68 -0.19
N LEU A 298 -7.32 -6.75 1.10
CA LEU A 298 -6.60 -6.05 2.17
C LEU A 298 -5.16 -6.55 2.29
N SER A 299 -4.94 -7.87 2.22
CA SER A 299 -3.58 -8.45 2.22
C SER A 299 -2.76 -7.99 1.02
N THR A 300 -3.36 -7.95 -0.17
CA THR A 300 -2.70 -7.39 -1.37
C THR A 300 -2.34 -5.92 -1.16
N GLY A 301 -3.25 -5.13 -0.58
CA GLY A 301 -3.00 -3.72 -0.25
C GLY A 301 -1.85 -3.53 0.75
N VAL A 302 -1.77 -4.36 1.80
CA VAL A 302 -0.63 -4.35 2.75
C VAL A 302 0.69 -4.62 2.04
N ILE A 303 0.74 -5.69 1.25
CA ILE A 303 1.98 -6.07 0.53
C ILE A 303 2.36 -4.98 -0.47
N LEU A 304 1.40 -4.44 -1.21
CA LEU A 304 1.62 -3.38 -2.19
C LEU A 304 2.18 -2.10 -1.53
N LEU A 305 1.51 -1.62 -0.48
CA LEU A 305 1.95 -0.41 0.24
C LEU A 305 3.37 -0.56 0.79
N LEU A 306 3.65 -1.67 1.48
CA LEU A 306 4.98 -1.92 2.02
C LEU A 306 6.03 -2.10 0.93
N ALA A 307 5.74 -2.85 -0.13
CA ALA A 307 6.69 -3.09 -1.21
C ALA A 307 7.06 -1.79 -1.93
N CYS A 308 6.07 -0.98 -2.31
CA CYS A 308 6.33 0.29 -2.98
C CYS A 308 7.06 1.28 -2.07
N THR A 309 6.56 1.51 -0.86
CA THR A 309 7.13 2.52 0.02
C THR A 309 8.52 2.13 0.56
N SER A 310 8.77 0.85 0.85
CA SER A 310 10.10 0.38 1.24
C SER A 310 11.11 0.44 0.10
N SER A 311 10.68 0.18 -1.14
CA SER A 311 11.55 0.31 -2.31
C SER A 311 12.00 1.75 -2.54
N LEU A 312 11.12 2.75 -2.31
CA LEU A 312 11.49 4.17 -2.36
C LEU A 312 12.65 4.48 -1.41
N MET A 313 12.60 3.96 -0.19
CA MET A 313 13.65 4.22 0.81
C MET A 313 14.94 3.43 0.55
N MET A 314 14.83 2.20 0.05
CA MET A 314 15.99 1.34 -0.23
C MET A 314 16.81 1.84 -1.42
N LEU A 315 16.17 2.45 -2.40
CA LEU A 315 16.80 2.92 -3.62
C LEU A 315 17.15 4.41 -3.57
N GLY A 316 16.83 5.12 -2.48
CA GLY A 316 16.95 6.57 -2.39
C GLY A 316 18.34 7.09 -2.66
N GLU A 317 19.38 6.60 -1.95
CA GLU A 317 20.76 7.06 -2.15
C GLU A 317 21.27 6.74 -3.56
N GLN A 318 21.01 5.51 -4.04
CA GLN A 318 21.41 5.14 -5.39
C GLN A 318 20.78 6.04 -6.45
N ASN A 319 19.53 6.45 -6.26
CA ASN A 319 18.86 7.35 -7.19
C ASN A 319 19.40 8.79 -7.11
N ILE A 320 19.70 9.28 -5.91
CA ILE A 320 20.32 10.58 -5.73
C ILE A 320 21.69 10.61 -6.43
N ASP A 321 22.50 9.55 -6.28
CA ASP A 321 23.80 9.47 -6.94
C ASP A 321 23.70 9.37 -8.47
N ILE A 322 22.64 8.72 -8.99
CA ILE A 322 22.37 8.65 -10.44
C ILE A 322 21.85 9.99 -10.97
N MET A 323 20.92 10.64 -10.25
CA MET A 323 20.32 11.91 -10.70
C MET A 323 21.24 13.11 -10.50
N TYR A 324 22.09 13.07 -9.48
CA TYR A 324 23.02 14.15 -9.11
C TYR A 324 24.42 13.56 -8.90
N PRO A 325 25.12 13.21 -9.98
CA PRO A 325 26.46 12.59 -9.90
C PRO A 325 27.51 13.56 -9.34
N HIS A 326 27.31 14.86 -9.51
CA HIS A 326 28.12 15.93 -8.90
C HIS A 326 27.35 16.64 -7.79
N ASP A 327 28.13 17.30 -6.89
CA ASP A 327 27.51 17.98 -5.74
C ASP A 327 26.76 19.25 -6.18
N VAL A 328 27.25 19.97 -7.17
CA VAL A 328 26.61 21.17 -7.72
C VAL A 328 26.47 21.03 -9.24
N ALA A 329 25.30 21.34 -9.76
CA ALA A 329 25.04 21.45 -11.19
C ALA A 329 24.30 22.77 -11.49
N ILE A 330 24.83 23.53 -12.44
CA ILE A 330 24.30 24.81 -12.89
C ILE A 330 23.93 24.66 -14.36
N SER A 331 22.63 24.67 -14.68
CA SER A 331 22.12 24.54 -16.05
C SER A 331 21.46 25.83 -16.50
N LEU A 332 21.86 26.29 -17.67
CA LEU A 332 21.38 27.51 -18.30
C LEU A 332 20.75 27.16 -19.66
N ALA A 333 19.53 27.57 -19.88
CA ALA A 333 18.94 27.56 -21.22
C ALA A 333 19.56 28.76 -21.99
N SER A 334 20.22 28.47 -23.10
CA SER A 334 20.96 29.48 -23.88
C SER A 334 20.36 29.64 -25.26
N ASP A 335 19.39 30.54 -25.38
CA ASP A 335 18.89 30.97 -26.70
C ASP A 335 19.74 32.08 -27.29
N ASP A 336 20.63 32.71 -26.51
CA ASP A 336 21.35 33.96 -26.83
C ASP A 336 22.84 33.80 -27.20
N GLY A 337 23.29 32.59 -27.57
CA GLY A 337 24.67 32.39 -28.03
C GLY A 337 25.74 32.49 -26.95
N LEU A 338 25.37 32.27 -25.68
CA LEU A 338 26.31 32.17 -24.56
C LEU A 338 27.35 31.06 -24.82
N SER A 339 28.61 31.32 -24.65
CA SER A 339 29.65 30.30 -24.73
C SER A 339 29.92 29.65 -23.40
N LEU A 340 30.26 28.35 -23.42
CA LEU A 340 30.65 27.60 -22.21
C LEU A 340 31.80 28.27 -21.46
N GLU A 341 32.71 28.93 -22.18
CA GLU A 341 33.86 29.67 -21.61
C GLU A 341 33.40 30.91 -20.83
N GLU A 342 32.44 31.68 -21.35
CA GLU A 342 31.90 32.86 -20.66
C GLU A 342 31.12 32.51 -19.41
N VAL A 343 30.30 31.45 -19.47
CA VAL A 343 29.59 30.91 -18.29
C VAL A 343 30.61 30.39 -17.29
N GLY A 344 31.64 29.68 -17.77
CA GLY A 344 32.73 29.19 -16.96
C GLY A 344 33.42 30.28 -16.14
N LYS A 345 33.84 31.37 -16.78
CA LYS A 345 34.45 32.53 -16.11
C LYS A 345 33.54 33.20 -15.09
N SER A 346 32.23 33.12 -15.31
CA SER A 346 31.23 33.64 -14.36
C SER A 346 31.09 32.77 -13.13
N VAL A 347 31.08 31.45 -13.33
CA VAL A 347 31.09 30.47 -12.24
C VAL A 347 32.38 30.61 -11.42
N ASP A 348 33.54 30.80 -12.05
CA ASP A 348 34.83 31.03 -11.35
C ASP A 348 34.75 32.26 -10.42
N LYS A 349 34.20 33.38 -10.91
CA LYS A 349 34.04 34.59 -10.10
C LYS A 349 33.07 34.39 -8.93
N ALA A 350 32.01 33.60 -9.15
CA ALA A 350 31.03 33.29 -8.10
C ALA A 350 31.62 32.35 -7.05
N LEU A 351 32.45 31.38 -7.46
CA LEU A 351 33.19 30.47 -6.58
C LEU A 351 34.20 31.28 -5.73
N ASP A 352 34.96 32.17 -6.32
CA ASP A 352 35.93 33.05 -5.60
C ASP A 352 35.21 33.89 -4.53
N LYS A 353 34.01 34.42 -4.85
CA LYS A 353 33.22 35.22 -3.90
C LYS A 353 32.63 34.39 -2.76
N SER A 354 32.22 33.18 -3.04
CA SER A 354 31.66 32.26 -2.04
C SER A 354 32.72 31.56 -1.22
N GLY A 355 33.99 31.61 -1.65
CA GLY A 355 35.11 30.92 -1.02
C GLY A 355 35.01 29.42 -1.12
N ILE A 356 34.42 28.89 -2.21
CA ILE A 356 34.25 27.46 -2.49
C ILE A 356 35.37 27.04 -3.47
N GLU A 357 36.07 25.96 -3.14
CA GLU A 357 36.96 25.26 -4.05
C GLU A 357 36.15 24.16 -4.78
N ALA A 358 36.16 24.25 -6.12
CA ALA A 358 35.45 23.28 -6.96
C ALA A 358 36.45 22.23 -7.48
N GLU A 359 36.07 20.95 -7.30
CA GLU A 359 36.81 19.79 -7.82
C GLU A 359 36.01 19.13 -8.95
N ASN A 360 36.66 18.31 -9.78
CA ASN A 360 36.05 17.52 -10.84
C ASN A 360 35.07 18.29 -11.75
N ARG A 361 35.45 19.55 -12.10
CA ARG A 361 34.59 20.41 -12.88
C ARG A 361 34.46 19.95 -14.33
N ILE A 362 33.20 19.83 -14.79
CA ILE A 362 32.83 19.44 -16.13
C ILE A 362 31.85 20.47 -16.70
N GLY A 363 32.12 20.94 -17.91
CA GLY A 363 31.20 21.79 -18.67
C GLY A 363 30.64 21.01 -19.87
N ARG A 364 29.34 21.08 -20.10
CA ARG A 364 28.66 20.40 -21.21
C ARG A 364 27.74 21.35 -21.95
N ARG A 365 27.60 21.11 -23.25
CA ARG A 365 26.65 21.79 -24.14
C ARG A 365 25.87 20.74 -24.91
N TYR A 366 24.57 20.81 -24.89
CA TYR A 366 23.70 19.93 -25.65
C TYR A 366 22.40 20.64 -25.99
N SER A 367 21.67 20.11 -26.96
CA SER A 367 20.31 20.56 -27.26
C SER A 367 19.34 19.48 -26.87
N ILE A 368 18.18 19.87 -26.27
CA ILE A 368 17.15 18.98 -25.84
C ILE A 368 15.84 19.32 -26.53
N SER A 369 15.10 18.29 -26.93
CA SER A 369 13.73 18.39 -27.43
C SER A 369 12.91 17.13 -27.09
N PHE A 370 11.59 17.20 -27.25
CA PHE A 370 10.70 16.05 -27.11
C PHE A 370 10.07 15.73 -28.47
N GLY A 371 9.92 14.44 -28.76
CA GLY A 371 9.33 13.97 -29.99
C GLY A 371 8.61 12.64 -29.84
N GLU A 372 8.01 12.18 -30.92
CA GLU A 372 7.45 10.83 -31.03
C GLU A 372 8.42 9.92 -31.75
N ILE A 373 8.82 8.81 -31.11
CA ILE A 373 9.64 7.80 -31.76
C ILE A 373 8.79 6.92 -32.68
N THR A 374 9.17 6.85 -33.93
CA THR A 374 8.53 6.05 -34.97
C THR A 374 9.50 4.97 -35.48
N GLU A 375 9.04 4.10 -36.38
CA GLU A 375 9.90 3.11 -37.03
C GLU A 375 11.01 3.76 -37.90
N LYS A 376 10.86 5.03 -38.30
CA LYS A 376 11.79 5.74 -39.20
C LYS A 376 12.66 6.78 -38.47
N GLY A 377 12.30 7.16 -37.24
CA GLY A 377 13.00 8.21 -36.51
C GLY A 377 12.16 8.91 -35.47
N VAL A 378 12.52 10.13 -35.14
CA VAL A 378 11.80 11.00 -34.21
C VAL A 378 11.04 12.06 -35.00
N GLU A 379 9.73 12.12 -34.79
CA GLU A 379 8.84 13.13 -35.36
C GLU A 379 8.49 14.19 -34.31
N PRO A 380 8.13 15.44 -34.69
CA PRO A 380 7.74 16.47 -33.75
C PRO A 380 6.55 16.07 -32.92
N ASP A 381 6.56 16.35 -31.63
CA ASP A 381 5.44 16.07 -30.75
C ASP A 381 4.35 17.13 -30.85
N CYS A 382 3.16 16.72 -31.30
CA CYS A 382 1.98 17.60 -31.39
C CYS A 382 1.10 17.41 -30.15
N PHE A 383 1.33 18.14 -29.07
CA PHE A 383 0.45 18.14 -27.89
C PHE A 383 -0.90 18.87 -28.18
N PRO A 384 -2.05 18.38 -27.62
CA PRO A 384 -2.24 17.28 -26.69
C PRO A 384 -2.51 15.94 -27.39
N ARG A 385 -1.89 14.85 -26.88
CA ARG A 385 -2.12 13.46 -27.33
C ARG A 385 -2.85 12.63 -26.30
N GLU A 386 -3.61 11.64 -26.78
CA GLU A 386 -4.22 10.61 -25.94
C GLU A 386 -3.23 9.48 -25.56
N ASP A 387 -2.22 9.24 -26.40
CA ASP A 387 -1.21 8.18 -26.20
C ASP A 387 0.22 8.76 -26.19
N LEU A 388 0.82 8.73 -25.02
CA LEU A 388 2.21 9.18 -24.77
C LEU A 388 3.20 8.01 -24.73
N SER A 389 2.81 6.81 -25.20
CA SER A 389 3.64 5.62 -25.12
C SER A 389 4.88 5.65 -25.99
N ASN A 390 4.91 6.49 -27.02
CA ASN A 390 6.03 6.64 -27.95
C ASN A 390 6.73 7.99 -27.79
N THR A 391 6.47 8.74 -26.72
CA THR A 391 7.20 10.00 -26.45
C THR A 391 8.65 9.67 -26.13
N CYS A 392 9.56 10.37 -26.75
CA CYS A 392 11.00 10.29 -26.44
C CYS A 392 11.60 11.68 -26.14
N CYS A 393 12.65 11.68 -25.35
CA CYS A 393 13.50 12.82 -25.10
C CYS A 393 14.72 12.71 -26.02
N LEU A 394 14.94 13.71 -26.85
CA LEU A 394 16.00 13.75 -27.81
C LEU A 394 17.11 14.70 -27.33
N TYR A 395 18.31 14.17 -27.16
CA TYR A 395 19.53 14.94 -26.89
C TYR A 395 20.36 14.98 -28.16
N ILE A 396 20.76 16.19 -28.57
CA ILE A 396 21.65 16.41 -29.71
C ILE A 396 22.93 17.06 -29.23
N VAL A 397 24.06 16.47 -29.59
CA VAL A 397 25.40 16.90 -29.26
C VAL A 397 26.22 17.06 -30.57
N THR A 398 27.09 18.06 -30.66
CA THR A 398 28.00 18.15 -31.79
C THR A 398 29.21 17.22 -31.63
N LEU A 399 29.87 16.88 -32.74
CA LEU A 399 31.03 16.00 -32.69
C LEU A 399 32.21 16.62 -31.89
N ASP A 400 32.33 17.94 -31.88
CA ASP A 400 33.34 18.65 -31.10
C ASP A 400 33.06 18.52 -29.59
N ASP A 401 31.78 18.67 -29.19
CA ASP A 401 31.37 18.48 -27.81
C ASP A 401 31.48 17.00 -27.39
N TYR A 402 31.14 16.06 -28.29
CA TYR A 402 31.34 14.63 -28.06
C TYR A 402 32.77 14.28 -27.74
N TYR A 403 33.73 14.82 -28.55
CA TYR A 403 35.15 14.63 -28.30
C TYR A 403 35.60 15.24 -26.97
N LEU A 404 35.04 16.40 -26.62
CA LEU A 404 35.35 17.07 -25.35
C LEU A 404 34.89 16.22 -24.15
N TYR A 405 33.74 15.50 -24.26
CA TYR A 405 33.17 14.74 -23.15
C TYR A 405 33.76 13.34 -23.01
N THR A 406 34.01 12.66 -24.12
CA THR A 406 34.45 11.25 -24.13
C THR A 406 35.96 11.08 -24.33
N GLY A 407 36.62 12.05 -24.94
CA GLY A 407 38.01 11.93 -25.40
C GLY A 407 38.15 11.02 -26.65
N GLU A 408 37.06 10.47 -27.16
CA GLU A 408 37.06 9.59 -28.34
C GLU A 408 37.05 10.40 -29.62
N LYS A 409 38.04 10.13 -30.52
CA LYS A 409 38.11 10.77 -31.83
C LYS A 409 37.30 9.94 -32.84
N GLU A 410 36.11 10.42 -33.13
CA GLU A 410 35.28 9.91 -34.22
C GLU A 410 35.29 10.94 -35.37
N THR A 411 34.89 10.50 -36.55
CA THR A 411 34.72 11.35 -37.72
C THR A 411 33.38 11.17 -38.31
N LEU A 412 32.61 12.21 -38.57
CA LEU A 412 31.32 12.17 -39.24
C LEU A 412 31.39 12.98 -40.52
N SER A 413 30.88 12.38 -41.61
CA SER A 413 30.60 13.12 -42.84
C SER A 413 29.25 13.82 -42.69
N PRO A 414 28.99 14.91 -43.43
CA PRO A 414 27.67 15.55 -43.41
C PRO A 414 26.55 14.53 -43.68
N GLY A 415 25.54 14.53 -42.81
CA GLY A 415 24.41 13.56 -42.85
C GLY A 415 24.67 12.23 -42.15
N GLU A 416 25.85 12.01 -41.53
CA GLU A 416 26.13 10.84 -40.70
C GLU A 416 25.94 11.20 -39.19
N ILE A 417 25.41 10.24 -38.40
CA ILE A 417 25.22 10.40 -36.95
C ILE A 417 25.78 9.23 -36.16
N LEU A 418 26.18 9.49 -34.91
CA LEU A 418 26.26 8.42 -33.89
C LEU A 418 24.97 8.44 -33.09
N ARG A 419 24.49 7.26 -32.69
CA ARG A 419 23.21 7.14 -31.99
C ARG A 419 23.29 6.19 -30.82
N TYR A 420 22.68 6.57 -29.69
CA TYR A 420 22.31 5.69 -28.58
C TYR A 420 20.82 5.83 -28.30
N SER A 421 20.14 4.70 -28.11
CA SER A 421 18.71 4.65 -27.81
C SER A 421 18.41 3.69 -26.68
N THR A 422 17.55 4.08 -25.77
CA THR A 422 17.03 3.18 -24.74
C THR A 422 16.08 2.13 -25.30
N ASP A 423 15.49 2.35 -26.50
CA ASP A 423 14.55 1.42 -27.17
C ASP A 423 15.25 0.42 -28.14
N ASN A 424 16.49 0.60 -28.49
CA ASN A 424 17.31 -0.29 -29.36
C ASN A 424 16.67 -0.70 -30.69
N LYS A 425 15.78 0.07 -31.29
CA LYS A 425 15.01 -0.31 -32.49
C LYS A 425 15.74 -0.06 -33.80
N VAL A 426 16.68 0.87 -33.86
CA VAL A 426 17.42 1.20 -35.09
C VAL A 426 18.83 0.67 -35.02
N LYS A 427 19.30 0.07 -36.11
CA LYS A 427 20.60 -0.57 -36.21
C LYS A 427 21.58 0.30 -36.98
N GLU A 428 22.88 0.05 -36.78
CA GLU A 428 23.95 0.62 -37.62
C GLU A 428 23.66 0.33 -39.10
N GLY A 429 23.90 1.32 -39.94
CA GLY A 429 23.72 1.22 -41.39
C GLY A 429 22.31 1.53 -41.89
N GLU A 430 21.39 1.95 -41.02
CA GLU A 430 20.02 2.35 -41.38
C GLU A 430 19.88 3.89 -41.39
N ASN A 431 18.90 4.38 -42.17
CA ASN A 431 18.53 5.80 -42.14
C ASN A 431 17.64 6.10 -40.94
N PHE A 432 17.86 7.26 -40.33
CA PHE A 432 17.11 7.75 -39.18
C PHE A 432 16.69 9.18 -39.40
N SER A 433 15.39 9.45 -39.31
CA SER A 433 14.83 10.79 -39.47
C SER A 433 14.78 11.52 -38.13
N ILE A 434 15.27 12.76 -38.10
CA ILE A 434 15.15 13.67 -36.98
C ILE A 434 14.30 14.83 -37.43
N PHE A 435 13.07 14.91 -36.97
CA PHE A 435 12.10 15.95 -37.33
C PHE A 435 12.03 16.19 -38.87
N GLY A 436 11.96 15.09 -39.63
CA GLY A 436 11.85 15.16 -41.09
C GLY A 436 13.18 15.31 -41.84
N THR A 437 14.31 15.49 -41.15
CA THR A 437 15.65 15.50 -41.75
C THR A 437 16.30 14.12 -41.65
N GLU A 438 16.65 13.51 -42.78
CA GLU A 438 17.24 12.17 -42.82
C GLU A 438 18.73 12.16 -42.54
N PHE A 439 19.16 11.25 -41.68
CA PHE A 439 20.53 10.99 -41.32
C PHE A 439 20.87 9.52 -41.48
N TYR A 440 22.13 9.18 -41.70
CA TYR A 440 22.64 7.81 -41.75
C TYR A 440 23.34 7.46 -40.43
N VAL A 441 22.87 6.39 -39.76
CA VAL A 441 23.46 5.91 -38.50
C VAL A 441 24.76 5.18 -38.80
N LYS A 442 25.89 5.86 -38.60
CA LYS A 442 27.22 5.32 -38.82
C LYS A 442 27.61 4.30 -37.76
N LYS A 443 27.32 4.59 -36.49
CA LYS A 443 27.71 3.75 -35.36
C LYS A 443 26.69 3.92 -34.23
N SER A 444 26.40 2.77 -33.57
CA SER A 444 25.64 2.74 -32.31
C SER A 444 26.60 2.93 -31.14
N MET A 445 26.27 3.82 -30.23
CA MET A 445 27.07 4.07 -29.02
C MET A 445 26.66 3.10 -27.92
N ASP A 446 27.58 2.73 -27.02
CA ASP A 446 27.35 1.76 -25.96
C ASP A 446 26.73 2.38 -24.69
N GLY A 447 26.47 3.69 -24.65
CA GLY A 447 25.93 4.38 -23.49
C GLY A 447 25.63 5.86 -23.73
N ASN A 448 25.16 6.50 -22.65
CA ASN A 448 24.87 7.91 -22.61
C ASN A 448 26.17 8.76 -22.75
N VAL A 449 26.20 9.64 -23.72
CA VAL A 449 27.34 10.50 -24.02
C VAL A 449 27.47 11.70 -23.06
N ILE A 450 26.32 12.17 -22.58
CA ILE A 450 26.25 13.35 -21.70
C ILE A 450 26.58 12.96 -20.24
N GLY A 451 26.55 11.67 -19.90
CA GLY A 451 27.07 11.09 -18.66
C GLY A 451 26.24 11.31 -17.41
N ASP A 452 25.54 12.42 -17.28
CA ASP A 452 25.00 12.86 -16.01
C ASP A 452 23.51 13.21 -16.03
N ASP A 453 22.83 13.22 -17.20
CA ASP A 453 21.43 13.64 -17.29
C ASP A 453 20.52 12.55 -17.89
N ASP A 454 20.42 11.43 -17.20
CA ASP A 454 19.40 10.41 -17.48
C ASP A 454 18.06 10.70 -16.78
N SER A 455 17.84 11.93 -16.34
CA SER A 455 16.65 12.33 -15.59
C SER A 455 15.34 12.02 -16.33
N TYR A 456 15.34 12.12 -17.65
CA TYR A 456 14.18 11.80 -18.49
C TYR A 456 14.04 10.32 -18.85
N ALA A 457 15.07 9.49 -18.71
CA ALA A 457 15.01 8.04 -19.02
C ALA A 457 13.99 7.27 -18.16
N ASN A 458 13.58 7.83 -17.04
CA ASN A 458 12.52 7.28 -16.19
C ASN A 458 11.09 7.57 -16.71
N PHE A 459 10.94 8.62 -17.54
CA PHE A 459 9.61 9.10 -17.99
C PHE A 459 9.27 8.66 -19.41
N CYS A 460 10.28 8.67 -20.30
CA CYS A 460 10.13 8.36 -21.71
C CYS A 460 11.39 7.69 -22.25
N ASP A 461 11.33 7.17 -23.46
CA ASP A 461 12.52 6.70 -24.17
C ASP A 461 13.45 7.87 -24.44
N VAL A 462 14.76 7.63 -24.41
CA VAL A 462 15.77 8.66 -24.62
C VAL A 462 16.62 8.31 -25.82
N GLU A 463 16.82 9.31 -26.66
CA GLU A 463 17.65 9.27 -27.86
C GLU A 463 18.82 10.24 -27.70
N TYR A 464 20.04 9.72 -27.71
CA TYR A 464 21.26 10.54 -27.77
C TYR A 464 21.83 10.48 -29.16
N ILE A 465 21.99 11.65 -29.78
CA ILE A 465 22.45 11.78 -31.17
C ILE A 465 23.64 12.71 -31.21
N VAL A 466 24.70 12.25 -31.86
CA VAL A 466 25.88 13.09 -32.19
C VAL A 466 25.83 13.44 -33.69
N ILE A 467 25.78 14.74 -33.99
CA ILE A 467 25.80 15.31 -35.33
C ILE A 467 27.18 15.88 -35.65
N ALA A 468 27.49 16.06 -36.92
CA ALA A 468 28.82 16.50 -37.34
C ALA A 468 29.15 17.94 -36.88
N ASN A 469 28.17 18.85 -36.94
CA ASN A 469 28.40 20.27 -36.62
C ASN A 469 27.08 21.02 -36.36
N GLU A 470 27.14 22.26 -35.89
CA GLU A 470 26.00 23.13 -35.63
C GLU A 470 25.15 23.43 -36.87
N ALA A 471 25.74 23.44 -38.10
CA ALA A 471 24.97 23.68 -39.32
C ALA A 471 23.95 22.59 -39.60
N GLU A 472 24.18 21.34 -39.18
CA GLU A 472 23.21 20.26 -39.26
C GLU A 472 22.03 20.45 -38.31
N LYS A 473 22.27 21.04 -37.13
CA LYS A 473 21.21 21.41 -36.20
C LYS A 473 20.33 22.52 -36.79
N ASP A 474 20.96 23.54 -37.38
CA ASP A 474 20.20 24.58 -38.07
C ASP A 474 19.37 24.06 -39.23
N LEU A 475 19.85 23.01 -39.93
CA LEU A 475 19.11 22.34 -40.99
C LEU A 475 17.87 21.60 -40.44
N ILE A 476 17.98 20.92 -39.27
CA ILE A 476 16.84 20.28 -38.62
C ILE A 476 15.76 21.31 -38.26
N ILE A 477 16.14 22.46 -37.71
CA ILE A 477 15.23 23.55 -37.34
C ILE A 477 14.58 24.17 -38.59
N GLN A 478 15.35 24.42 -39.66
CA GLN A 478 14.84 24.99 -40.89
C GLN A 478 13.83 24.09 -41.64
N ASN A 479 14.05 22.77 -41.60
CA ASN A 479 13.18 21.82 -42.26
C ASN A 479 11.86 21.63 -41.50
N ASN A 480 11.78 22.03 -40.24
CA ASN A 480 10.58 21.90 -39.43
C ASN A 480 10.40 23.07 -38.45
N PRO A 481 9.90 24.22 -38.90
CA PRO A 481 9.73 25.43 -38.10
C PRO A 481 8.72 25.28 -36.93
N ASP A 482 7.89 24.24 -36.96
CA ASP A 482 6.90 23.94 -35.91
C ASP A 482 7.48 23.05 -34.79
N VAL A 483 8.77 22.68 -34.89
CA VAL A 483 9.45 21.92 -33.81
C VAL A 483 9.50 22.79 -32.56
N PRO A 484 9.06 22.29 -31.38
CA PRO A 484 9.33 22.95 -30.11
C PRO A 484 10.84 23.21 -30.05
N GLN A 485 11.21 24.47 -29.80
CA GLN A 485 12.60 24.96 -29.90
C GLN A 485 13.58 23.90 -29.34
N LEU A 486 14.55 23.51 -30.18
CA LEU A 486 15.75 22.82 -29.73
C LEU A 486 16.47 23.79 -28.78
N SER A 487 16.12 23.73 -27.48
CA SER A 487 16.72 24.64 -26.52
C SER A 487 18.14 24.18 -26.22
N ASN A 488 19.08 25.08 -26.50
CA ASN A 488 20.48 24.86 -26.13
C ASN A 488 20.60 24.94 -24.61
N THR A 489 21.20 23.94 -24.02
CA THR A 489 21.46 23.87 -22.58
C THR A 489 22.98 23.84 -22.35
N LEU A 490 23.44 24.74 -21.51
CA LEU A 490 24.82 24.76 -21.00
C LEU A 490 24.77 24.31 -19.54
N THR A 491 25.51 23.26 -19.22
CA THR A 491 25.59 22.75 -17.85
C THR A 491 27.02 22.77 -17.37
N ILE A 492 27.26 23.31 -16.17
CA ILE A 492 28.55 23.23 -15.46
C ILE A 492 28.30 22.49 -14.16
N SER A 493 28.95 21.35 -14.00
CA SER A 493 28.87 20.50 -12.81
C SER A 493 30.24 20.40 -12.14
N PHE A 494 30.28 20.35 -10.81
CA PHE A 494 31.48 20.20 -10.02
C PHE A 494 31.18 19.65 -8.63
N ASP A 495 32.22 19.13 -7.99
CA ASP A 495 32.15 18.64 -6.61
C ASP A 495 32.71 19.71 -5.66
N VAL A 496 32.24 19.69 -4.39
CA VAL A 496 32.65 20.62 -3.35
C VAL A 496 33.12 19.86 -2.10
N ASP A 497 34.02 20.48 -1.31
CA ASP A 497 34.47 19.87 -0.04
C ASP A 497 33.30 19.67 0.92
N GLU A 498 33.30 18.55 1.65
CA GLU A 498 32.31 18.24 2.70
C GLU A 498 32.18 19.34 3.78
N LYS A 499 33.16 20.22 3.90
CA LYS A 499 33.11 21.36 4.84
C LYS A 499 32.41 22.60 4.28
N THR A 500 32.02 22.59 3.03
CA THR A 500 31.29 23.71 2.41
C THR A 500 29.94 23.90 3.16
N THR A 501 29.73 25.15 3.56
CA THR A 501 28.53 25.50 4.34
C THR A 501 27.37 25.89 3.43
N ASP A 502 26.12 25.69 3.92
CA ASP A 502 24.94 26.10 3.18
C ASP A 502 24.90 27.62 2.89
N GLU A 503 25.52 28.45 3.76
CA GLU A 503 25.66 29.88 3.53
C GLU A 503 26.56 30.19 2.30
N GLN A 504 27.63 29.44 2.12
CA GLN A 504 28.53 29.60 0.96
C GLN A 504 27.79 29.16 -0.33
N ILE A 505 27.05 28.05 -0.29
CA ILE A 505 26.21 27.59 -1.40
C ILE A 505 25.12 28.61 -1.75
N GLN A 506 24.52 29.25 -0.76
CA GLN A 506 23.52 30.30 -0.99
C GLN A 506 24.12 31.53 -1.65
N ILE A 507 25.32 31.96 -1.25
CA ILE A 507 26.06 33.08 -1.90
C ILE A 507 26.35 32.72 -3.36
N LEU A 508 26.82 31.51 -3.63
CA LEU A 508 27.07 31.03 -4.99
C LEU A 508 25.80 31.07 -5.84
N LYS A 509 24.68 30.55 -5.30
CA LYS A 509 23.36 30.50 -5.94
C LYS A 509 22.85 31.91 -6.28
N ASP A 510 22.96 32.84 -5.34
CA ASP A 510 22.52 34.23 -5.52
C ASP A 510 23.34 34.97 -6.57
N GLU A 511 24.68 34.78 -6.64
CA GLU A 511 25.53 35.35 -7.65
C GLU A 511 25.21 34.84 -9.06
N ILE A 512 24.97 33.53 -9.20
CA ILE A 512 24.61 32.91 -10.50
C ILE A 512 23.24 33.38 -10.95
N ASN A 513 22.24 33.30 -10.08
CA ASN A 513 20.85 33.72 -10.39
C ASN A 513 20.75 35.21 -10.66
N GLY A 514 21.49 36.02 -9.92
CA GLY A 514 21.55 37.47 -10.12
C GLY A 514 22.10 37.86 -11.51
N LYS A 515 22.97 37.03 -12.10
CA LYS A 515 23.57 37.30 -13.40
C LYS A 515 22.71 36.76 -14.57
N TYR A 516 22.19 35.53 -14.45
CA TYR A 516 21.58 34.83 -15.58
C TYR A 516 20.04 34.73 -15.49
N GLY A 517 19.41 35.22 -14.41
CA GLY A 517 17.96 35.35 -14.25
C GLY A 517 17.20 34.03 -14.18
N PHE A 518 17.34 33.18 -15.17
CA PHE A 518 16.74 31.84 -15.23
C PHE A 518 17.84 30.79 -15.33
N SER A 519 18.37 30.36 -14.18
CA SER A 519 19.28 29.23 -14.10
C SER A 519 18.66 28.16 -13.22
N THR A 520 18.82 26.89 -13.60
CA THR A 520 18.52 25.78 -12.69
C THR A 520 19.81 25.51 -11.90
N PHE A 521 19.78 25.81 -10.61
CA PHE A 521 20.86 25.53 -9.69
C PHE A 521 20.48 24.36 -8.81
N SER A 522 21.13 23.20 -8.95
CA SER A 522 20.91 22.01 -8.17
C SER A 522 22.09 21.78 -7.22
N TYR A 523 21.81 21.60 -5.93
CA TYR A 523 22.78 21.20 -4.92
C TYR A 523 22.37 19.86 -4.33
N LYS A 524 23.21 18.83 -4.48
CA LYS A 524 22.93 17.44 -4.14
C LYS A 524 22.40 17.25 -2.72
N ASN A 525 22.90 18.03 -1.75
CA ASN A 525 22.41 17.92 -0.37
C ASN A 525 21.00 18.50 -0.19
N GLU A 526 20.66 19.64 -0.83
CA GLU A 526 19.29 20.17 -0.82
C GLU A 526 18.33 19.18 -1.48
N GLU A 527 18.71 18.61 -2.62
CA GLU A 527 17.90 17.61 -3.35
C GLU A 527 17.74 16.32 -2.55
N ARG A 528 18.79 15.89 -1.82
CA ARG A 528 18.72 14.77 -0.88
C ARG A 528 17.74 15.04 0.26
N GLU A 529 17.77 16.23 0.84
CA GLU A 529 16.81 16.62 1.89
C GLU A 529 15.38 16.64 1.37
N LEU A 530 15.16 17.21 0.19
CA LEU A 530 13.85 17.22 -0.47
C LEU A 530 13.36 15.82 -0.75
N PHE A 531 14.22 14.95 -1.29
CA PHE A 531 13.91 13.54 -1.56
C PHE A 531 13.44 12.82 -0.30
N TYR A 532 14.22 12.88 0.78
CA TYR A 532 13.85 12.21 2.02
C TYR A 532 12.66 12.85 2.72
N SER A 533 12.44 14.15 2.56
CA SER A 533 11.23 14.82 3.07
C SER A 533 9.98 14.32 2.37
N LEU A 534 9.99 14.21 1.05
CA LEU A 534 8.85 13.76 0.26
C LEU A 534 8.63 12.25 0.41
N TYR A 535 9.63 11.45 0.05
CA TYR A 535 9.48 9.98 -0.02
C TYR A 535 9.56 9.32 1.34
N GLY A 536 10.32 9.89 2.28
CA GLY A 536 10.30 9.49 3.68
C GLY A 536 8.94 9.75 4.32
N GLY A 537 8.28 10.86 3.96
CA GLY A 537 6.90 11.15 4.35
C GLY A 537 5.91 10.11 3.82
N VAL A 538 6.00 9.77 2.54
CA VAL A 538 5.17 8.73 1.91
C VAL A 538 5.41 7.36 2.58
N PHE A 539 6.66 7.00 2.83
CA PHE A 539 7.02 5.75 3.52
C PHE A 539 6.44 5.71 4.94
N PHE A 540 6.56 6.78 5.69
CA PHE A 540 6.01 6.89 7.03
C PHE A 540 4.48 6.69 7.04
N VAL A 541 3.75 7.38 6.17
CA VAL A 541 2.31 7.21 5.99
C VAL A 541 1.97 5.78 5.56
N GLY A 542 2.76 5.22 4.65
CA GLY A 542 2.62 3.84 4.19
C GLY A 542 2.72 2.82 5.32
N ILE A 543 3.62 3.00 6.28
CA ILE A 543 3.73 2.15 7.48
C ILE A 543 2.45 2.24 8.32
N PHE A 544 1.93 3.44 8.58
CA PHE A 544 0.71 3.61 9.37
C PHE A 544 -0.53 3.03 8.69
N LEU A 545 -0.67 3.21 7.38
CA LEU A 545 -1.74 2.56 6.60
C LEU A 545 -1.60 1.04 6.61
N THR A 546 -0.38 0.53 6.52
CA THR A 546 -0.09 -0.90 6.62
C THR A 546 -0.51 -1.48 7.97
N ILE A 547 -0.16 -0.82 9.07
CA ILE A 547 -0.58 -1.22 10.42
C ILE A 547 -2.11 -1.25 10.51
N LEU A 548 -2.78 -0.23 9.98
CA LEU A 548 -4.23 -0.13 9.97
C LEU A 548 -4.88 -1.27 9.18
N PHE A 549 -4.41 -1.56 7.97
CA PHE A 549 -4.90 -2.65 7.14
C PHE A 549 -4.59 -4.04 7.73
N LEU A 550 -3.42 -4.19 8.33
CA LEU A 550 -3.04 -5.44 9.00
C LEU A 550 -4.01 -5.74 10.15
N ILE A 551 -4.29 -4.76 11.00
CA ILE A 551 -5.21 -4.93 12.14
C ILE A 551 -6.63 -5.17 11.64
N ALA A 552 -7.09 -4.46 10.60
CA ALA A 552 -8.38 -4.74 9.98
C ALA A 552 -8.45 -6.16 9.44
N THR A 553 -7.41 -6.65 8.78
CA THR A 553 -7.32 -8.03 8.28
C THR A 553 -7.37 -9.04 9.42
N VAL A 554 -6.59 -8.81 10.49
CA VAL A 554 -6.59 -9.67 11.70
C VAL A 554 -7.98 -9.72 12.34
N MET A 555 -8.66 -8.59 12.46
CA MET A 555 -10.00 -8.51 13.02
C MET A 555 -11.05 -9.19 12.14
N LEU A 556 -10.97 -9.00 10.82
CA LEU A 556 -11.82 -9.74 9.86
C LEU A 556 -11.70 -11.25 10.04
N ILE A 557 -10.47 -11.73 10.13
CA ILE A 557 -10.17 -13.15 10.32
C ILE A 557 -10.70 -13.64 11.66
N PHE A 558 -10.41 -12.91 12.74
CA PHE A 558 -10.84 -13.26 14.09
C PHE A 558 -12.36 -13.38 14.19
N TYR A 559 -13.09 -12.37 13.76
CA TYR A 559 -14.55 -12.37 13.79
C TYR A 559 -15.17 -13.47 12.94
N LYS A 560 -14.58 -13.69 11.77
CA LYS A 560 -15.01 -14.75 10.89
C LYS A 560 -14.84 -16.12 11.56
N GLN A 561 -13.68 -16.39 12.14
CA GLN A 561 -13.45 -17.68 12.82
C GLN A 561 -14.31 -17.87 14.04
N MET A 562 -14.61 -16.80 14.79
CA MET A 562 -15.51 -16.89 15.93
C MET A 562 -16.95 -17.25 15.48
N SER A 563 -17.45 -16.61 14.39
CA SER A 563 -18.77 -16.95 13.83
C SER A 563 -18.83 -18.38 13.33
N GLU A 564 -17.81 -18.82 12.59
CA GLU A 564 -17.72 -20.19 12.08
C GLU A 564 -17.59 -21.22 13.20
N GLY A 565 -16.79 -20.93 14.24
CA GLY A 565 -16.64 -21.82 15.39
C GLY A 565 -17.96 -22.09 16.13
N MET A 566 -18.82 -21.07 16.28
CA MET A 566 -20.14 -21.22 16.89
C MET A 566 -21.11 -22.07 16.04
N GLU A 567 -21.06 -21.91 14.72
CA GLU A 567 -21.86 -22.70 13.79
C GLU A 567 -21.40 -24.17 13.74
N ASP A 568 -20.06 -24.35 13.67
CA ASP A 568 -19.46 -25.67 13.59
C ASP A 568 -19.58 -26.49 14.87
N LYS A 569 -19.66 -25.88 16.05
CA LYS A 569 -19.85 -26.55 17.30
C LYS A 569 -21.06 -27.48 17.21
N LYS A 570 -22.23 -26.98 16.74
CA LYS A 570 -23.43 -27.77 16.56
C LYS A 570 -23.27 -28.91 15.52
N ARG A 571 -22.57 -28.63 14.41
CA ARG A 571 -22.35 -29.63 13.36
C ARG A 571 -21.41 -30.75 13.80
N PHE A 572 -20.32 -30.41 14.50
CA PHE A 572 -19.39 -31.41 15.02
C PHE A 572 -19.99 -32.23 16.17
N GLU A 573 -20.88 -31.67 16.98
CA GLU A 573 -21.64 -32.40 17.98
C GLU A 573 -22.52 -33.48 17.32
N ILE A 574 -23.23 -33.17 16.23
CA ILE A 574 -24.01 -34.13 15.45
C ILE A 574 -23.10 -35.21 14.83
N LEU A 575 -21.97 -34.85 14.25
CA LEU A 575 -21.03 -35.79 13.64
C LEU A 575 -20.35 -36.69 14.68
N SER A 576 -20.04 -36.18 15.87
CA SER A 576 -19.53 -36.97 16.99
C SER A 576 -20.57 -38.02 17.45
N ASN A 577 -21.85 -37.62 17.53
CA ASN A 577 -22.92 -38.55 17.86
C ASN A 577 -23.17 -39.62 16.77
N ALA A 578 -22.79 -39.30 15.52
CA ALA A 578 -22.82 -40.24 14.38
C ALA A 578 -21.56 -41.13 14.27
N GLY A 579 -20.64 -41.10 15.26
CA GLY A 579 -19.50 -41.99 15.34
C GLY A 579 -18.16 -41.42 14.82
N LEU A 580 -18.06 -40.10 14.50
CA LEU A 580 -16.82 -39.50 14.12
C LEU A 580 -15.89 -39.39 15.33
N SER A 581 -14.67 -39.95 15.24
CA SER A 581 -13.68 -39.86 16.31
C SER A 581 -13.13 -38.44 16.48
N ASP A 582 -12.77 -38.05 17.71
CA ASP A 582 -12.20 -36.73 18.01
C ASP A 582 -10.90 -36.45 17.24
N LYS A 583 -10.12 -37.48 16.93
CA LYS A 583 -8.88 -37.38 16.16
C LYS A 583 -9.16 -37.05 14.68
N GLU A 584 -10.17 -37.70 14.09
CA GLU A 584 -10.61 -37.42 12.72
C GLU A 584 -11.23 -36.03 12.59
N ALA A 585 -12.11 -35.67 13.54
CA ALA A 585 -12.74 -34.37 13.61
C ALA A 585 -11.69 -33.24 13.70
N ARG A 586 -10.67 -33.37 14.58
CA ARG A 586 -9.54 -32.41 14.67
C ARG A 586 -8.78 -32.31 13.35
N GLY A 587 -8.51 -33.44 12.68
CA GLY A 587 -7.81 -33.47 11.39
C GLY A 587 -8.57 -32.73 10.30
N VAL A 588 -9.88 -32.93 10.22
CA VAL A 588 -10.77 -32.24 9.27
C VAL A 588 -10.82 -30.74 9.55
N ILE A 589 -11.02 -30.34 10.80
CA ILE A 589 -11.05 -28.93 11.21
C ILE A 589 -9.72 -28.23 10.87
N LYS A 590 -8.60 -28.83 11.25
CA LYS A 590 -7.26 -28.25 10.98
C LYS A 590 -7.06 -28.01 9.48
N SER A 591 -7.43 -28.98 8.65
CA SER A 591 -7.31 -28.86 7.20
C SER A 591 -8.19 -27.76 6.61
N GLN A 592 -9.44 -27.66 7.07
CA GLN A 592 -10.38 -26.64 6.61
C GLN A 592 -9.97 -25.23 7.04
N VAL A 593 -9.61 -25.06 8.31
CA VAL A 593 -9.17 -23.77 8.85
C VAL A 593 -7.89 -23.31 8.13
N MET A 594 -6.93 -24.22 7.88
CA MET A 594 -5.71 -23.91 7.17
C MET A 594 -5.99 -23.45 5.73
N LEU A 595 -6.85 -24.15 5.00
CA LEU A 595 -7.22 -23.77 3.64
C LEU A 595 -7.90 -22.39 3.60
N MET A 596 -8.87 -22.15 4.48
CA MET A 596 -9.61 -20.89 4.55
C MET A 596 -8.72 -19.71 4.92
N PHE A 597 -7.64 -19.98 5.68
CA PHE A 597 -6.68 -18.97 6.08
C PHE A 597 -5.69 -18.61 4.96
N PHE A 598 -5.04 -19.62 4.40
CA PHE A 598 -3.93 -19.39 3.47
C PHE A 598 -4.39 -19.10 2.03
N LEU A 599 -5.58 -19.53 1.63
CA LEU A 599 -6.11 -19.27 0.28
C LEU A 599 -6.12 -17.76 -0.08
N PRO A 600 -6.64 -16.84 0.76
CA PRO A 600 -6.61 -15.41 0.46
C PRO A 600 -5.21 -14.84 0.31
N VAL A 601 -4.27 -15.27 1.17
CA VAL A 601 -2.89 -14.76 1.15
C VAL A 601 -2.11 -15.29 -0.05
N CYS A 602 -2.25 -16.57 -0.37
CA CYS A 602 -1.65 -17.13 -1.60
C CYS A 602 -2.16 -16.40 -2.84
N THR A 603 -3.47 -16.10 -2.89
CA THR A 603 -4.05 -15.30 -3.98
C THR A 603 -3.49 -13.87 -3.99
N ALA A 604 -3.31 -13.24 -2.83
CA ALA A 604 -2.72 -11.90 -2.71
C ALA A 604 -1.25 -11.88 -3.23
N ILE A 605 -0.46 -12.90 -2.92
CA ILE A 605 0.91 -13.03 -3.44
C ILE A 605 0.90 -13.20 -4.96
N VAL A 606 -0.03 -14.00 -5.50
CA VAL A 606 -0.20 -14.15 -6.96
C VAL A 606 -0.55 -12.80 -7.59
N HIS A 607 -1.46 -12.02 -6.99
CA HIS A 607 -1.78 -10.67 -7.49
C HIS A 607 -0.54 -9.77 -7.53
N MET A 608 0.32 -9.83 -6.50
CA MET A 608 1.56 -9.06 -6.46
C MET A 608 2.57 -9.48 -7.52
N MET A 609 2.68 -10.78 -7.80
CA MET A 609 3.57 -11.28 -8.87
C MET A 609 3.17 -10.72 -10.23
N PHE A 610 1.87 -10.71 -10.56
CA PHE A 610 1.38 -10.12 -11.81
C PHE A 610 1.46 -8.60 -11.83
N ALA A 611 1.30 -7.94 -10.68
CA ALA A 611 1.38 -6.48 -10.57
C ALA A 611 2.83 -5.94 -10.59
N SER A 612 3.85 -6.78 -10.38
CA SER A 612 5.24 -6.33 -10.20
C SER A 612 5.77 -5.47 -11.35
N LYS A 613 5.44 -5.82 -12.60
CA LYS A 613 5.88 -5.08 -13.79
C LYS A 613 5.25 -3.68 -13.86
N ILE A 614 3.94 -3.60 -13.75
CA ILE A 614 3.23 -2.31 -13.83
C ILE A 614 3.59 -1.40 -12.64
N LEU A 615 3.82 -1.99 -11.46
CA LEU A 615 4.28 -1.25 -10.28
C LEU A 615 5.70 -0.71 -10.46
N LYS A 616 6.61 -1.50 -11.04
CA LYS A 616 7.95 -1.01 -11.37
C LYS A 616 7.88 0.18 -12.31
N LEU A 617 7.08 0.09 -13.38
CA LEU A 617 6.89 1.18 -14.34
C LEU A 617 6.25 2.40 -13.66
N PHE A 618 5.23 2.20 -12.81
CA PHE A 618 4.61 3.29 -12.05
C PHE A 618 5.62 3.98 -11.11
N MET A 619 6.47 3.21 -10.43
CA MET A 619 7.55 3.76 -9.60
C MET A 619 8.65 4.41 -10.42
N GLY A 620 8.86 3.97 -11.66
CA GLY A 620 9.79 4.55 -12.62
C GLY A 620 9.51 6.03 -12.92
N MET A 621 8.29 6.49 -12.63
CA MET A 621 7.95 7.92 -12.66
C MET A 621 8.70 8.76 -11.62
N ILE A 622 9.17 8.11 -10.57
CA ILE A 622 9.76 8.77 -9.39
C ILE A 622 11.25 8.45 -9.28
N LEU A 623 11.60 7.19 -9.58
CA LEU A 623 12.93 6.64 -9.31
C LEU A 623 13.34 5.67 -10.41
N TYR A 624 14.65 5.63 -10.68
CA TYR A 624 15.21 4.50 -11.43
C TYR A 624 15.12 3.21 -10.61
N VAL A 625 14.30 2.27 -11.06
CA VAL A 625 14.05 1.02 -10.34
C VAL A 625 14.56 -0.18 -11.13
N LYS A 626 15.64 -0.79 -10.67
CA LYS A 626 16.11 -2.06 -11.23
C LYS A 626 15.15 -3.19 -10.86
N MET A 627 14.65 -3.95 -11.86
CA MET A 627 13.62 -4.99 -11.67
C MET A 627 14.04 -6.04 -10.63
N SER A 628 15.31 -6.44 -10.60
CA SER A 628 15.82 -7.41 -9.63
C SER A 628 15.70 -6.93 -8.19
N THR A 629 16.06 -5.67 -7.91
CA THR A 629 15.98 -5.07 -6.57
C THR A 629 14.52 -4.93 -6.12
N PHE A 630 13.63 -4.52 -7.03
CA PHE A 630 12.20 -4.42 -6.75
C PHE A 630 11.56 -5.78 -6.44
N CYS A 631 11.87 -6.80 -7.23
CA CYS A 631 11.41 -8.17 -6.96
C CYS A 631 11.93 -8.70 -5.61
N CYS A 632 13.18 -8.38 -5.25
CA CYS A 632 13.76 -8.73 -3.96
C CYS A 632 12.99 -8.06 -2.80
N ALA A 633 12.67 -6.77 -2.92
CA ALA A 633 11.86 -6.04 -1.94
C ALA A 633 10.46 -6.66 -1.78
N ILE A 634 9.78 -6.96 -2.89
CA ILE A 634 8.48 -7.67 -2.86
C ILE A 634 8.60 -9.02 -2.14
N ALA A 635 9.65 -9.81 -2.44
CA ALA A 635 9.86 -11.13 -1.83
C ALA A 635 10.05 -11.02 -0.31
N ILE A 636 10.87 -10.07 0.15
CA ILE A 636 11.09 -9.80 1.58
C ILE A 636 9.79 -9.40 2.27
N VAL A 637 9.03 -8.47 1.68
CA VAL A 637 7.74 -8.02 2.22
C VAL A 637 6.74 -9.16 2.30
N CYS A 638 6.64 -10.00 1.25
CA CYS A 638 5.78 -11.18 1.25
C CYS A 638 6.16 -12.17 2.35
N LEU A 639 7.46 -12.39 2.57
CA LEU A 639 7.95 -13.27 3.62
C LEU A 639 7.61 -12.75 5.02
N VAL A 640 7.87 -11.48 5.29
CA VAL A 640 7.52 -10.82 6.56
C VAL A 640 6.01 -10.88 6.80
N PHE A 641 5.22 -10.58 5.77
CA PHE A 641 3.75 -10.66 5.86
C PHE A 641 3.28 -12.08 6.16
N LEU A 642 3.83 -13.11 5.51
CA LEU A 642 3.51 -14.51 5.77
C LEU A 642 3.86 -14.94 7.20
N LEU A 643 4.98 -14.46 7.76
CA LEU A 643 5.37 -14.75 9.14
C LEU A 643 4.35 -14.16 10.13
N ILE A 644 3.98 -12.89 9.97
CA ILE A 644 2.97 -12.22 10.80
C ILE A 644 1.63 -12.94 10.66
N TYR A 645 1.22 -13.26 9.44
CA TYR A 645 -0.03 -13.93 9.15
C TYR A 645 -0.10 -15.34 9.76
N THR A 646 1.01 -16.08 9.74
CA THR A 646 1.12 -17.40 10.38
C THR A 646 1.01 -17.30 11.90
N LEU A 647 1.56 -16.25 12.51
CA LEU A 647 1.39 -15.98 13.95
C LEU A 647 -0.09 -15.74 14.28
N VAL A 648 -0.77 -14.91 13.50
CA VAL A 648 -2.21 -14.63 13.63
C VAL A 648 -3.02 -15.93 13.48
N TYR A 649 -2.67 -16.76 12.49
CA TYR A 649 -3.28 -18.07 12.30
C TYR A 649 -3.17 -18.95 13.56
N ARG A 650 -1.99 -19.05 14.18
CA ARG A 650 -1.81 -19.84 15.41
C ARG A 650 -2.69 -19.36 16.54
N ILE A 651 -2.75 -18.05 16.78
CA ILE A 651 -3.56 -17.45 17.85
C ILE A 651 -5.06 -17.70 17.62
N THR A 652 -5.53 -17.43 16.42
CA THR A 652 -6.96 -17.53 16.09
C THR A 652 -7.43 -18.98 15.97
N SER A 653 -6.59 -19.89 15.47
CA SER A 653 -6.88 -21.32 15.40
C SER A 653 -7.06 -21.93 16.81
N ASN A 654 -6.25 -21.53 17.78
CA ASN A 654 -6.42 -21.96 19.17
C ASN A 654 -7.75 -21.47 19.77
N GLN A 655 -8.15 -20.26 19.47
CA GLN A 655 -9.46 -19.72 19.90
C GLN A 655 -10.61 -20.50 19.29
N TYR A 656 -10.54 -20.83 18.01
CA TYR A 656 -11.52 -21.65 17.32
C TYR A 656 -11.66 -23.04 17.97
N TYR A 657 -10.54 -23.71 18.26
CA TYR A 657 -10.54 -25.00 18.97
C TYR A 657 -11.23 -24.93 20.34
N ASN A 658 -10.95 -23.86 21.08
CA ASN A 658 -11.57 -23.65 22.40
C ASN A 658 -13.09 -23.43 22.30
N ILE A 659 -13.59 -22.87 21.21
CA ILE A 659 -15.04 -22.69 20.98
C ILE A 659 -15.70 -24.04 20.65
N VAL A 660 -15.07 -24.83 19.76
CA VAL A 660 -15.67 -26.07 19.26
C VAL A 660 -15.60 -27.21 20.31
N TYR A 661 -14.49 -27.30 21.07
CA TYR A 661 -14.20 -28.44 21.96
C TYR A 661 -14.09 -28.10 23.45
N GLY A 662 -13.93 -26.81 23.83
CA GLY A 662 -13.59 -26.44 25.22
C GLY A 662 -14.63 -26.81 26.27
N GLU A 663 -15.91 -26.83 25.92
CA GLU A 663 -16.97 -27.24 26.83
C GLU A 663 -17.04 -28.78 27.04
N LYS A 664 -16.67 -29.57 26.02
CA LYS A 664 -16.63 -31.03 26.13
C LYS A 664 -15.56 -31.47 27.13
N LYS A 665 -14.39 -30.82 27.09
CA LYS A 665 -13.29 -31.08 28.02
C LYS A 665 -13.63 -30.68 29.47
N ASN A 666 -14.35 -29.56 29.66
CA ASN A 666 -14.84 -29.15 30.98
C ASN A 666 -15.92 -30.10 31.51
N ASN A 667 -16.82 -30.56 30.65
CA ASN A 667 -17.88 -31.50 31.07
C ASN A 667 -17.33 -32.92 31.36
N GLU A 668 -16.32 -33.37 30.61
CA GLU A 668 -15.61 -34.63 30.89
C GLU A 668 -14.80 -34.54 32.19
N SER A 669 -14.08 -33.46 32.43
CA SER A 669 -13.35 -33.25 33.70
C SER A 669 -14.29 -33.09 34.90
N ILE A 670 -15.49 -32.51 34.72
CA ILE A 670 -16.52 -32.44 35.76
C ILE A 670 -17.17 -33.81 36.00
N LYS A 671 -17.36 -34.64 34.97
CA LYS A 671 -17.80 -36.01 35.09
C LYS A 671 -16.75 -36.90 35.78
N GLU A 672 -15.51 -36.87 35.35
CA GLU A 672 -14.40 -37.58 35.99
C GLU A 672 -14.23 -37.18 37.47
N ASN A 673 -14.32 -35.88 37.78
CA ASN A 673 -14.30 -35.41 39.18
C ASN A 673 -15.54 -35.83 39.95
N ARG A 674 -16.72 -35.93 39.35
CA ARG A 674 -17.94 -36.47 40.01
C ARG A 674 -17.81 -37.97 40.22
N GLU A 675 -17.35 -38.73 39.26
CA GLU A 675 -17.16 -40.18 39.38
C GLU A 675 -16.06 -40.53 40.40
N SER A 676 -14.96 -39.75 40.44
CA SER A 676 -13.97 -39.89 41.49
C SER A 676 -14.48 -39.52 42.90
N PHE A 677 -15.40 -38.53 42.98
CA PHE A 677 -16.06 -38.16 44.24
C PHE A 677 -17.05 -39.20 44.71
N VAL A 678 -17.82 -39.80 43.80
CA VAL A 678 -18.79 -40.88 44.10
C VAL A 678 -18.05 -42.20 44.41
N GLY A 679 -16.94 -42.50 43.71
CA GLY A 679 -16.09 -43.65 43.98
C GLY A 679 -15.44 -43.63 45.38
N ASN A 680 -15.04 -42.47 45.87
CA ASN A 680 -14.49 -42.31 47.22
C ASN A 680 -15.54 -42.43 48.34
N TYR A 681 -16.82 -42.19 48.08
CA TYR A 681 -17.90 -42.37 49.06
C TYR A 681 -18.37 -43.83 49.16
N SER A 682 -18.22 -44.63 48.10
CA SER A 682 -18.58 -46.06 48.13
C SER A 682 -17.57 -46.96 48.81
N TYR A 683 -16.32 -46.57 48.90
CA TYR A 683 -15.26 -47.31 49.64
C TYR A 683 -15.20 -47.00 51.15
N GLY A 684 -15.82 -45.87 51.57
CA GLY A 684 -15.88 -45.49 52.99
C GLY A 684 -17.00 -46.14 53.82
N ALA A 685 -17.98 -46.80 53.16
CA ALA A 685 -19.18 -47.34 53.84
C ALA A 685 -19.13 -48.87 54.11
N CYS A 686 -18.07 -49.58 53.70
CA CYS A 686 -17.93 -51.06 53.92
C CYS A 686 -16.86 -51.48 54.95
N GLY A 687 -16.44 -50.56 55.82
CA GLY A 687 -15.32 -50.83 56.76
C GLY A 687 -15.62 -50.72 58.25
N SER A 688 -16.90 -50.86 58.70
CA SER A 688 -17.17 -50.92 60.17
C SER A 688 -18.31 -51.87 60.49
N GLY A 689 -17.99 -53.13 60.62
CA GLY A 689 -18.93 -54.14 61.09
C GLY A 689 -18.30 -55.51 61.26
N ASN A 690 -17.42 -55.69 62.26
CA ASN A 690 -17.31 -56.92 63.03
C ASN A 690 -16.20 -56.84 64.08
N ARG A 691 -16.57 -56.64 65.35
CA ARG A 691 -15.91 -57.23 66.53
C ARG A 691 -16.76 -56.89 67.77
N ALA A 692 -17.62 -57.82 68.17
CA ALA A 692 -17.72 -58.39 69.53
C ALA A 692 -18.89 -59.24 69.57
#